data_36a19b51ad3302abeef18791f4321585
#
_entry.id   36a19b51ad3302abeef18791f4321585
#
_cell.length_a   1.000
_cell.length_b   1.000
_cell.length_c   1.000
_cell.angle_alpha   90.00
_cell.angle_beta   90.00
_cell.angle_gamma   90.00
#
_symmetry.space_group_name_H-M   'P 1'
#
loop_
_entity.id
_entity.type
_entity.pdbx_description
1 polymer ?
#
loop_
_entity_poly.entity_id
_entity_poly.type
_entity_poly.pdbx_seq_one_letter_code
_entity_poly.pdbx_strand_id
1 'polypeptide(L)'
;MAFQLSPGVLTREQDLTNVVPAVATTIGGIVGDYNWGPANQIVSIDSENNLVAVFGKPTTANFLDFMTTSSFLAYGSNALVIREVGAAARNSVSSGTAVLIKNTEQFQESYGAGEGSVGPWAGKYAGAKGNSLKVSMADFGSYTNTSLKSFTITAAGSGYSDNAIVTLSAPDSGTATATASLTIAGGAVTAITVTFPGAGYTSAPTATITDGTGTGATATTVLTTAWPYASQFDSVPTTTTFGLGAGTTLDEMHLVVIDEDGEFTGVAGTVLEKFAGISKASDAKDDVNQSNYYKNVVNQRSKYIWSMDHLAIGTDWGNLSTAEATFNCIQQVSADHTVSLIGGVDTAPATADLQAGYLLLSNDELVDVSLVMTSGHGMAVSDYAIDNVAEIRKDCIVFVSPLRASCVNNVGAEVASVKADLSALTRSSYATMDSGWKYMYDRYNDRYVYVPLNGDIAGTCVVADVSNDPWFSPAGYNRGVIKNAVKLAWSPKKSERDTLYSAGINPVVGFPGNGIVLFGDKTLLAKPSAFNRINVRRLFIVLEKAVATAAKFQLFEFNDAFTRAQFRSLVEPFLRDVQGRRGIYDFRVVCDETNNTAEIVDQNEFRADIFVKPAKSINFITLTFVATRTGISFEELGA
;
A
#
# COMPACT_ATOMS: atom_id res chain seq x y z
N MET A 1 -10.14 34.83 34.69
CA MET A 1 -11.58 35.19 34.54
C MET A 1 -11.78 36.52 35.22
N ALA A 2 -12.22 37.54 34.51
CA ALA A 2 -12.54 38.81 35.09
C ALA A 2 -13.88 38.68 35.86
N PHE A 3 -13.84 38.80 37.17
CA PHE A 3 -15.06 38.88 37.98
C PHE A 3 -15.66 40.29 37.83
N GLN A 4 -16.93 40.37 37.52
CA GLN A 4 -17.67 41.61 37.48
C GLN A 4 -17.94 42.05 38.94
N LEU A 5 -17.35 43.17 39.34
CA LEU A 5 -17.43 43.70 40.71
C LEU A 5 -18.60 44.68 40.92
N SER A 6 -19.32 45.07 39.88
CA SER A 6 -20.48 45.93 39.93
C SER A 6 -21.75 45.22 39.39
N PRO A 7 -22.95 45.60 39.80
CA PRO A 7 -24.19 45.06 39.25
C PRO A 7 -24.24 45.27 37.73
N GLY A 8 -24.37 44.17 36.96
CA GLY A 8 -24.43 44.18 35.50
C GLY A 8 -24.80 42.79 34.98
N VAL A 9 -25.17 42.70 33.72
CA VAL A 9 -25.50 41.44 33.04
C VAL A 9 -24.24 40.90 32.37
N LEU A 10 -23.77 39.75 32.78
CA LEU A 10 -22.69 39.02 32.13
C LEU A 10 -23.31 38.07 31.09
N THR A 11 -23.20 38.40 29.82
CA THR A 11 -23.54 37.45 28.75
C THR A 11 -22.39 36.49 28.54
N ARG A 12 -22.68 35.21 28.59
CA ARG A 12 -21.76 34.11 28.25
C ARG A 12 -22.32 33.40 27.02
N GLU A 13 -21.57 33.38 25.96
CA GLU A 13 -21.85 32.48 24.85
C GLU A 13 -21.16 31.15 25.15
N GLN A 14 -21.92 30.09 25.18
CA GLN A 14 -21.43 28.72 25.25
C GLN A 14 -22.03 27.99 24.06
N ASP A 15 -21.19 27.66 23.09
CA ASP A 15 -21.61 26.82 21.98
C ASP A 15 -21.76 25.38 22.46
N LEU A 16 -23.02 24.92 22.58
CA LEU A 16 -23.42 23.56 22.91
C LEU A 16 -23.95 22.83 21.68
N THR A 17 -23.63 23.31 20.47
CA THR A 17 -24.11 22.70 19.23
C THR A 17 -23.36 21.37 19.00
N ASN A 18 -23.96 20.27 19.43
CA ASN A 18 -23.60 18.94 18.97
C ASN A 18 -24.11 18.81 17.55
N VAL A 19 -23.20 18.85 16.59
CA VAL A 19 -23.49 18.64 15.16
C VAL A 19 -23.25 17.16 14.84
N VAL A 20 -24.18 16.54 14.11
CA VAL A 20 -23.96 15.20 13.55
C VAL A 20 -22.75 15.29 12.61
N PRO A 21 -21.67 14.51 12.85
CA PRO A 21 -20.45 14.63 12.06
C PRO A 21 -20.67 14.21 10.60
N ALA A 22 -19.97 14.88 9.68
CA ALA A 22 -19.95 14.49 8.29
C ALA A 22 -19.32 13.10 8.12
N VAL A 23 -19.96 12.25 7.31
CA VAL A 23 -19.54 10.88 7.05
C VAL A 23 -18.79 10.84 5.71
N ALA A 24 -17.63 10.21 5.68
CA ALA A 24 -16.93 9.94 4.43
C ALA A 24 -17.71 8.88 3.62
N THR A 25 -18.01 9.21 2.36
CA THR A 25 -18.81 8.35 1.44
C THR A 25 -18.06 7.99 0.16
N THR A 26 -16.84 8.51 0.01
CA THR A 26 -16.05 8.44 -1.23
C THR A 26 -14.83 7.55 -1.14
N ILE A 27 -14.62 6.87 0.00
CA ILE A 27 -13.45 6.01 0.21
C ILE A 27 -13.67 4.68 -0.51
N GLY A 28 -12.82 4.40 -1.49
CA GLY A 28 -12.79 3.12 -2.21
C GLY A 28 -11.97 2.07 -1.48
N GLY A 29 -12.31 0.79 -1.62
CA GLY A 29 -11.51 -0.35 -1.14
C GLY A 29 -11.32 -1.35 -2.27
N ILE A 30 -10.10 -1.85 -2.46
CA ILE A 30 -9.78 -2.86 -3.47
C ILE A 30 -8.66 -3.78 -2.98
N VAL A 31 -8.82 -5.06 -3.28
CA VAL A 31 -7.79 -6.08 -3.06
C VAL A 31 -7.31 -6.58 -4.41
N GLY A 32 -6.01 -6.79 -4.57
CA GLY A 32 -5.51 -7.28 -5.84
C GLY A 32 -4.03 -7.66 -5.86
N ASP A 33 -3.59 -8.07 -7.03
CA ASP A 33 -2.20 -8.37 -7.35
C ASP A 33 -1.51 -7.12 -7.91
N TYR A 34 -0.45 -6.69 -7.25
CA TYR A 34 0.37 -5.54 -7.65
C TYR A 34 1.84 -5.94 -7.70
N ASN A 35 2.62 -5.22 -8.50
CA ASN A 35 4.00 -5.59 -8.82
C ASN A 35 4.99 -5.40 -7.67
N TRP A 36 4.69 -4.54 -6.69
CA TRP A 36 5.54 -4.19 -5.56
C TRP A 36 4.70 -3.74 -4.37
N GLY A 37 5.31 -3.45 -3.23
CA GLY A 37 4.63 -2.87 -2.07
C GLY A 37 4.25 -3.90 -1.00
N PRO A 38 3.78 -3.43 0.16
CA PRO A 38 3.41 -4.30 1.27
C PRO A 38 2.23 -5.19 0.90
N ALA A 39 2.29 -6.46 1.29
CA ALA A 39 1.21 -7.41 1.13
C ALA A 39 0.48 -7.63 2.47
N ASN A 40 -0.80 -8.01 2.41
CA ASN A 40 -1.66 -8.23 3.57
C ASN A 40 -1.70 -7.02 4.52
N GLN A 41 -1.72 -5.83 3.95
CA GLN A 41 -1.74 -4.56 4.68
C GLN A 41 -2.56 -3.53 3.89
N ILE A 42 -3.36 -2.73 4.60
CA ILE A 42 -4.14 -1.64 4.01
C ILE A 42 -3.23 -0.44 3.78
N VAL A 43 -3.22 0.07 2.56
CA VAL A 43 -2.47 1.27 2.18
C VAL A 43 -3.43 2.29 1.56
N SER A 44 -3.41 3.52 2.08
CA SER A 44 -4.20 4.62 1.51
C SER A 44 -3.47 5.24 0.31
N ILE A 45 -4.17 5.33 -0.82
CA ILE A 45 -3.67 5.87 -2.09
C ILE A 45 -4.57 7.02 -2.54
N ASP A 46 -3.98 8.16 -2.81
CA ASP A 46 -4.67 9.41 -3.19
C ASP A 46 -4.67 9.68 -4.71
N SER A 47 -3.74 9.07 -5.43
CA SER A 47 -3.53 9.34 -6.85
C SER A 47 -2.89 8.15 -7.57
N GLU A 48 -3.02 8.11 -8.91
CA GLU A 48 -2.35 7.10 -9.73
C GLU A 48 -0.82 7.18 -9.61
N ASN A 49 -0.25 8.38 -9.43
CA ASN A 49 1.19 8.54 -9.23
C ASN A 49 1.64 7.92 -7.91
N ASN A 50 0.85 8.09 -6.84
CA ASN A 50 1.11 7.43 -5.56
C ASN A 50 0.93 5.91 -5.66
N LEU A 51 -0.06 5.44 -6.42
CA LEU A 51 -0.24 4.01 -6.70
C LEU A 51 1.03 3.41 -7.36
N VAL A 52 1.60 4.10 -8.36
CA VAL A 52 2.86 3.70 -9.00
C VAL A 52 4.03 3.76 -8.02
N ALA A 53 4.10 4.80 -7.18
CA ALA A 53 5.21 4.96 -6.24
C ALA A 53 5.24 3.86 -5.18
N VAL A 54 4.08 3.41 -4.71
CA VAL A 54 3.97 2.37 -3.67
C VAL A 54 3.96 0.96 -4.25
N PHE A 55 3.12 0.73 -5.27
CA PHE A 55 2.86 -0.61 -5.80
C PHE A 55 3.57 -0.91 -7.13
N GLY A 56 4.32 0.04 -7.66
CA GLY A 56 5.03 -0.10 -8.93
C GLY A 56 4.12 0.05 -10.14
N LYS A 57 4.73 0.08 -11.33
CA LYS A 57 4.00 0.06 -12.60
C LYS A 57 3.38 -1.31 -12.83
N PRO A 58 2.19 -1.40 -13.45
CA PRO A 58 1.57 -2.67 -13.77
C PRO A 58 2.37 -3.42 -14.83
N THR A 59 2.42 -4.73 -14.70
CA THR A 59 2.95 -5.65 -15.72
C THR A 59 1.84 -6.15 -16.64
N THR A 60 2.20 -6.92 -17.65
CA THR A 60 1.24 -7.59 -18.52
C THR A 60 0.41 -8.67 -17.82
N ALA A 61 0.87 -9.15 -16.65
CA ALA A 61 0.19 -10.19 -15.88
C ALA A 61 -0.82 -9.62 -14.87
N ASN A 62 -0.47 -8.53 -14.16
CA ASN A 62 -1.23 -7.99 -13.04
C ASN A 62 -1.90 -6.63 -13.31
N PHE A 63 -2.06 -6.25 -14.59
CA PHE A 63 -2.59 -4.94 -14.97
C PHE A 63 -4.05 -4.71 -14.54
N LEU A 64 -4.85 -5.76 -14.34
CA LEU A 64 -6.29 -5.63 -14.10
C LEU A 64 -6.60 -4.84 -12.81
N ASP A 65 -5.98 -5.23 -11.70
CA ASP A 65 -6.23 -4.62 -10.40
C ASP A 65 -5.69 -3.18 -10.36
N PHE A 66 -4.51 -2.98 -10.93
CA PHE A 66 -3.94 -1.64 -11.09
C PHE A 66 -4.85 -0.72 -11.92
N MET A 67 -5.31 -1.18 -13.10
CA MET A 67 -6.15 -0.37 -13.99
C MET A 67 -7.55 -0.14 -13.42
N THR A 68 -8.09 -1.07 -12.65
CA THR A 68 -9.36 -0.88 -11.92
C THR A 68 -9.20 0.20 -10.85
N THR A 69 -8.13 0.13 -10.06
CA THR A 69 -7.79 1.16 -9.06
C THR A 69 -7.55 2.52 -9.71
N SER A 70 -6.77 2.58 -10.79
CA SER A 70 -6.54 3.80 -11.57
C SER A 70 -7.83 4.37 -12.17
N SER A 71 -8.74 3.51 -12.63
CA SER A 71 -10.05 3.93 -13.12
C SER A 71 -10.87 4.60 -12.03
N PHE A 72 -10.90 4.06 -10.81
CA PHE A 72 -11.55 4.68 -9.66
C PHE A 72 -10.89 6.01 -9.28
N LEU A 73 -9.55 6.06 -9.20
CA LEU A 73 -8.79 7.27 -8.86
C LEU A 73 -8.96 8.41 -9.90
N ALA A 74 -9.41 8.10 -11.12
CA ALA A 74 -9.78 9.13 -12.08
C ALA A 74 -11.03 9.96 -11.68
N TYR A 75 -11.82 9.47 -10.72
CA TYR A 75 -13.02 10.14 -10.20
C TYR A 75 -12.86 10.65 -8.77
N GLY A 76 -12.05 9.97 -7.96
CA GLY A 76 -11.85 10.25 -6.53
C GLY A 76 -10.38 10.22 -6.13
N SER A 77 -10.08 10.64 -4.93
CA SER A 77 -8.72 10.79 -4.42
C SER A 77 -8.44 9.97 -3.14
N ASN A 78 -9.23 8.95 -2.86
CA ASN A 78 -9.00 8.11 -1.68
C ASN A 78 -9.40 6.66 -1.94
N ALA A 79 -8.39 5.80 -2.09
CA ALA A 79 -8.55 4.35 -2.25
C ALA A 79 -7.71 3.62 -1.21
N LEU A 80 -8.31 2.70 -0.49
CA LEU A 80 -7.65 1.72 0.37
C LEU A 80 -7.29 0.52 -0.49
N VAL A 81 -6.00 0.35 -0.74
CA VAL A 81 -5.46 -0.70 -1.61
C VAL A 81 -4.79 -1.76 -0.75
N ILE A 82 -5.10 -3.02 -1.00
CA ILE A 82 -4.50 -4.17 -0.34
C ILE A 82 -3.88 -5.04 -1.41
N ARG A 83 -2.57 -5.22 -1.32
CA ARG A 83 -1.85 -6.18 -2.16
C ARG A 83 -1.91 -7.55 -1.51
N GLU A 84 -2.22 -8.57 -2.31
CA GLU A 84 -2.04 -9.96 -1.93
C GLU A 84 -1.04 -10.65 -2.85
N VAL A 85 -0.37 -11.67 -2.32
CA VAL A 85 0.63 -12.47 -3.03
C VAL A 85 0.40 -13.94 -2.75
N GLY A 86 0.65 -14.78 -3.74
CA GLY A 86 0.52 -16.24 -3.56
C GLY A 86 1.61 -16.81 -2.64
N ALA A 87 1.34 -17.96 -2.07
CA ALA A 87 2.20 -18.63 -1.08
C ALA A 87 3.63 -18.95 -1.56
N ALA A 88 3.84 -19.04 -2.88
CA ALA A 88 5.15 -19.26 -3.48
C ALA A 88 5.90 -17.98 -3.83
N ALA A 89 5.34 -16.79 -3.58
CA ALA A 89 6.03 -15.53 -3.75
C ALA A 89 7.24 -15.42 -2.81
N ARG A 90 8.31 -14.77 -3.26
CA ARG A 90 9.54 -14.63 -2.47
C ARG A 90 10.12 -13.23 -2.64
N ASN A 91 10.72 -12.72 -1.56
CA ASN A 91 11.55 -11.53 -1.60
C ASN A 91 12.92 -11.90 -2.20
N SER A 92 13.50 -11.00 -2.97
CA SER A 92 14.89 -11.16 -3.41
C SER A 92 15.84 -11.09 -2.22
N VAL A 93 16.95 -11.83 -2.29
CA VAL A 93 17.93 -11.93 -1.19
C VAL A 93 19.35 -11.80 -1.74
N SER A 94 20.29 -11.40 -0.89
CA SER A 94 21.69 -11.27 -1.27
C SER A 94 22.43 -12.60 -1.45
N SER A 95 21.95 -13.65 -0.81
CA SER A 95 22.46 -15.03 -0.96
C SER A 95 21.46 -16.06 -0.43
N GLY A 96 21.70 -17.34 -0.69
CA GLY A 96 20.95 -18.45 -0.10
C GLY A 96 19.53 -18.62 -0.60
N THR A 97 18.63 -19.03 0.29
CA THR A 97 17.24 -19.33 -0.05
C THR A 97 16.32 -18.14 0.22
N ALA A 98 15.65 -17.66 -0.82
CA ALA A 98 14.71 -16.54 -0.71
C ALA A 98 13.54 -16.85 0.23
N VAL A 99 13.17 -15.85 1.04
CA VAL A 99 12.10 -15.92 2.05
C VAL A 99 10.88 -15.09 1.61
N LEU A 100 9.73 -15.27 2.23
CA LEU A 100 8.57 -14.43 2.04
C LEU A 100 8.41 -13.48 3.23
N ILE A 101 8.53 -12.19 2.97
CA ILE A 101 8.27 -11.11 3.91
C ILE A 101 7.16 -10.24 3.31
N LYS A 102 5.97 -10.32 3.87
CA LYS A 102 4.78 -9.63 3.34
C LYS A 102 4.78 -8.14 3.68
N ASN A 103 5.11 -7.80 4.93
CA ASN A 103 5.04 -6.44 5.46
C ASN A 103 6.00 -6.24 6.63
N THR A 104 5.99 -5.04 7.20
CA THR A 104 6.87 -4.66 8.32
C THR A 104 6.59 -5.46 9.60
N GLU A 105 5.33 -5.77 9.89
CA GLU A 105 4.95 -6.54 11.09
C GLU A 105 5.52 -7.95 11.03
N GLN A 106 5.34 -8.63 9.91
CA GLN A 106 5.92 -9.96 9.72
C GLN A 106 7.45 -9.94 9.75
N PHE A 107 8.09 -8.89 9.20
CA PHE A 107 9.53 -8.74 9.31
C PHE A 107 9.97 -8.65 10.78
N GLN A 108 9.31 -7.82 11.57
CA GLN A 108 9.66 -7.63 12.99
C GLN A 108 9.42 -8.88 13.81
N GLU A 109 8.33 -9.61 13.54
CA GLU A 109 7.97 -10.84 14.27
C GLU A 109 8.89 -12.01 13.93
N SER A 110 9.19 -12.22 12.64
CA SER A 110 9.83 -13.45 12.17
C SER A 110 11.29 -13.27 11.78
N TYR A 111 11.72 -12.07 11.35
CA TYR A 111 13.03 -11.82 10.75
C TYR A 111 13.82 -10.68 11.39
N GLY A 112 13.30 -10.04 12.43
CA GLY A 112 13.95 -8.91 13.09
C GLY A 112 15.34 -9.20 13.67
N ALA A 113 15.60 -10.46 14.02
CA ALA A 113 16.92 -10.94 14.47
C ALA A 113 17.87 -11.32 13.31
N GLY A 114 17.38 -11.29 12.06
CA GLY A 114 18.06 -11.82 10.86
C GLY A 114 17.62 -13.24 10.54
N GLU A 115 18.09 -13.73 9.39
CA GLU A 115 17.82 -15.09 8.89
C GLU A 115 19.12 -15.65 8.29
N GLY A 116 19.81 -16.51 9.00
CA GLY A 116 21.17 -16.99 8.71
C GLY A 116 21.38 -17.68 7.34
N SER A 117 20.34 -17.76 6.51
CA SER A 117 20.40 -18.37 5.17
C SER A 117 20.30 -17.40 3.99
N VAL A 118 20.06 -16.09 4.24
CA VAL A 118 19.73 -15.12 3.18
C VAL A 118 20.80 -14.04 2.96
N GLY A 119 21.83 -14.03 3.78
CA GLY A 119 22.88 -13.03 3.78
C GLY A 119 22.46 -11.67 4.35
N PRO A 120 23.24 -10.59 4.14
CA PRO A 120 23.02 -9.32 4.80
C PRO A 120 21.77 -8.55 4.33
N TRP A 121 21.24 -8.82 3.16
CA TRP A 121 20.16 -8.01 2.56
C TRP A 121 19.05 -8.86 1.96
N ALA A 122 17.82 -8.35 2.11
CA ALA A 122 16.65 -8.84 1.39
C ALA A 122 15.89 -7.66 0.79
N GLY A 123 15.21 -7.88 -0.35
CA GLY A 123 14.28 -6.92 -0.91
C GLY A 123 13.11 -6.64 0.05
N LYS A 124 12.64 -5.40 0.09
CA LYS A 124 11.60 -4.97 1.06
C LYS A 124 10.31 -5.78 0.94
N TYR A 125 9.90 -6.09 -0.30
CA TYR A 125 8.67 -6.79 -0.60
C TYR A 125 8.89 -7.94 -1.56
N ALA A 126 7.99 -8.91 -1.55
CA ALA A 126 8.02 -10.06 -2.44
C ALA A 126 7.79 -9.66 -3.90
N GLY A 127 8.46 -10.35 -4.81
CA GLY A 127 8.29 -10.20 -6.24
C GLY A 127 9.61 -10.18 -7.02
N ALA A 128 9.53 -10.51 -8.30
CA ALA A 128 10.67 -10.54 -9.23
C ALA A 128 11.32 -9.16 -9.41
N LYS A 129 10.56 -8.09 -9.22
CA LYS A 129 11.06 -6.71 -9.30
C LYS A 129 12.21 -6.44 -8.32
N GLY A 130 12.20 -7.10 -7.16
CA GLY A 130 13.27 -7.02 -6.19
C GLY A 130 14.63 -7.53 -6.70
N ASN A 131 14.67 -8.33 -7.78
CA ASN A 131 15.92 -8.81 -8.39
C ASN A 131 16.71 -7.70 -9.11
N SER A 132 16.06 -6.56 -9.41
CA SER A 132 16.74 -5.35 -9.94
C SER A 132 17.45 -4.54 -8.87
N LEU A 133 17.36 -4.94 -7.60
CA LEU A 133 18.02 -4.24 -6.51
C LEU A 133 19.46 -4.74 -6.33
N LYS A 134 20.36 -3.78 -6.20
CA LYS A 134 21.76 -4.01 -5.83
C LYS A 134 22.10 -3.16 -4.63
N VAL A 135 22.80 -3.74 -3.67
CA VAL A 135 23.27 -3.04 -2.46
C VAL A 135 24.79 -2.95 -2.52
N SER A 136 25.33 -1.76 -2.31
CA SER A 136 26.76 -1.55 -2.24
C SER A 136 27.11 -0.72 -1.00
N MET A 137 28.16 -1.13 -0.31
CA MET A 137 28.63 -0.45 0.89
C MET A 137 30.12 -0.17 0.79
N ALA A 138 30.54 0.88 1.48
CA ALA A 138 31.94 1.21 1.66
C ALA A 138 32.20 1.76 3.06
N ASP A 139 33.37 1.44 3.58
CA ASP A 139 33.92 2.00 4.80
C ASP A 139 35.34 2.51 4.54
N PHE A 140 36.05 2.88 5.59
CA PHE A 140 37.42 3.40 5.50
C PHE A 140 38.32 2.56 4.57
N GLY A 141 38.25 1.23 4.67
CA GLY A 141 39.15 0.34 3.94
C GLY A 141 38.76 0.12 2.48
N SER A 142 37.51 0.37 2.08
CA SER A 142 36.98 0.06 0.75
C SER A 142 36.57 1.29 -0.07
N TYR A 143 36.59 2.48 0.51
CA TYR A 143 36.11 3.71 -0.13
C TYR A 143 37.03 4.23 -1.24
N THR A 144 38.36 4.16 -1.02
CA THR A 144 39.37 4.63 -1.96
C THR A 144 40.28 3.50 -2.44
N ASN A 145 41.01 3.72 -3.51
CA ASN A 145 42.02 2.77 -4.03
C ASN A 145 43.36 2.82 -3.30
N THR A 146 43.39 3.45 -2.13
CA THR A 146 44.64 3.69 -1.38
C THR A 146 44.84 2.75 -0.20
N SER A 147 44.05 1.69 -0.11
CA SER A 147 44.09 0.71 0.98
C SER A 147 44.48 -0.68 0.48
N LEU A 148 45.07 -1.51 1.34
CA LEU A 148 45.43 -2.89 1.03
C LEU A 148 44.17 -3.79 1.02
N LYS A 149 43.94 -4.48 -0.10
CA LYS A 149 42.79 -5.40 -0.26
C LYS A 149 43.12 -6.83 0.18
N SER A 150 44.20 -7.39 -0.34
CA SER A 150 44.51 -8.81 -0.15
C SER A 150 45.95 -9.13 -0.46
N PHE A 151 46.33 -10.36 -0.14
CA PHE A 151 47.61 -10.96 -0.53
C PHE A 151 47.40 -12.11 -1.50
N THR A 152 48.36 -12.29 -2.39
CA THR A 152 48.53 -13.51 -3.19
C THR A 152 49.85 -14.15 -2.82
N ILE A 153 49.80 -15.31 -2.17
CA ILE A 153 51.03 -16.07 -1.83
C ILE A 153 51.62 -16.61 -3.11
N THR A 154 52.85 -16.18 -3.44
CA THR A 154 53.57 -16.61 -4.65
C THR A 154 54.51 -17.77 -4.33
N ALA A 155 54.98 -17.89 -3.08
CA ALA A 155 55.71 -19.05 -2.57
C ALA A 155 55.36 -19.22 -1.07
N ALA A 156 55.03 -20.44 -0.65
CA ALA A 156 54.65 -20.74 0.73
C ALA A 156 55.87 -20.80 1.69
N GLY A 157 57.05 -20.99 1.17
CA GLY A 157 58.26 -21.19 1.98
C GLY A 157 58.26 -22.46 2.81
N SER A 158 59.25 -22.60 3.69
CA SER A 158 59.33 -23.73 4.60
C SER A 158 60.06 -23.35 5.90
N GLY A 159 59.82 -24.15 6.98
CA GLY A 159 60.48 -23.96 8.25
C GLY A 159 59.99 -22.80 9.10
N TYR A 160 58.84 -22.21 8.77
CA TYR A 160 58.22 -21.14 9.52
C TYR A 160 57.59 -21.66 10.82
N SER A 161 57.78 -20.88 11.90
CA SER A 161 57.11 -21.10 13.18
C SER A 161 55.85 -20.24 13.31
N ASP A 162 55.03 -20.55 14.33
CA ASP A 162 53.83 -19.74 14.63
C ASP A 162 54.13 -18.29 15.09
N ASN A 163 55.42 -17.97 15.33
CA ASN A 163 55.92 -16.62 15.66
C ASN A 163 56.32 -15.81 14.43
N ALA A 164 56.17 -16.32 13.23
CA ALA A 164 56.48 -15.59 12.01
C ALA A 164 55.57 -14.35 11.88
N ILE A 165 56.15 -13.26 11.42
CA ILE A 165 55.47 -11.98 11.21
C ILE A 165 55.55 -11.51 9.77
N VAL A 166 54.50 -10.82 9.32
CA VAL A 166 54.54 -10.08 8.05
C VAL A 166 54.62 -8.57 8.34
N THR A 167 55.58 -7.93 7.72
CA THR A 167 55.81 -6.48 7.78
C THR A 167 55.51 -5.87 6.42
N LEU A 168 54.75 -4.78 6.38
CA LEU A 168 54.40 -4.05 5.17
C LEU A 168 55.18 -2.73 5.08
N SER A 169 55.55 -2.33 3.86
CA SER A 169 56.12 -1.00 3.64
C SER A 169 55.12 0.10 4.05
N ALA A 170 55.62 1.25 4.48
CA ALA A 170 54.79 2.43 4.77
C ALA A 170 54.06 2.91 3.51
N PRO A 171 52.87 3.58 3.65
CA PRO A 171 52.18 4.17 2.51
C PRO A 171 52.97 5.36 1.92
N ASP A 172 52.72 5.64 0.65
CA ASP A 172 53.35 6.74 -0.08
C ASP A 172 52.94 8.11 0.46
N SER A 173 51.75 8.20 1.07
CA SER A 173 51.23 9.39 1.74
C SER A 173 50.49 9.02 3.03
N GLY A 174 50.62 9.83 4.08
CA GLY A 174 49.95 9.57 5.36
C GLY A 174 50.75 8.66 6.30
N THR A 175 50.12 8.25 7.41
CA THR A 175 50.77 7.48 8.51
C THR A 175 50.10 6.15 8.81
N ALA A 176 49.04 5.82 8.09
CA ALA A 176 48.21 4.62 8.34
C ALA A 176 48.76 3.40 7.61
N THR A 177 49.83 2.80 8.11
CA THR A 177 50.45 1.58 7.51
C THR A 177 49.50 0.38 7.73
N ALA A 178 49.33 -0.42 6.66
CA ALA A 178 48.55 -1.65 6.72
C ALA A 178 49.24 -2.68 7.64
N THR A 179 48.42 -3.54 8.27
CA THR A 179 48.90 -4.68 9.05
C THR A 179 48.22 -5.98 8.59
N ALA A 180 48.91 -7.10 8.80
CA ALA A 180 48.36 -8.42 8.45
C ALA A 180 48.86 -9.49 9.44
N SER A 181 48.15 -10.60 9.49
CA SER A 181 48.50 -11.80 10.26
C SER A 181 48.81 -12.97 9.32
N LEU A 182 49.66 -13.88 9.76
CA LEU A 182 50.03 -15.11 9.04
C LEU A 182 49.28 -16.32 9.63
N THR A 183 48.92 -17.25 8.76
CA THR A 183 48.52 -18.62 9.14
C THR A 183 49.56 -19.57 8.61
N ILE A 184 50.15 -20.37 9.52
CA ILE A 184 51.19 -21.33 9.22
C ILE A 184 50.68 -22.74 9.46
N ALA A 185 50.92 -23.64 8.53
CA ALA A 185 50.63 -25.07 8.69
C ALA A 185 51.78 -25.90 8.10
N GLY A 186 52.26 -26.87 8.88
CA GLY A 186 53.38 -27.71 8.46
C GLY A 186 54.67 -26.93 8.15
N GLY A 187 54.88 -25.78 8.78
CA GLY A 187 56.05 -24.94 8.54
C GLY A 187 55.98 -24.08 7.25
N ALA A 188 54.85 -24.03 6.59
CA ALA A 188 54.61 -23.21 5.40
C ALA A 188 53.56 -22.13 5.64
N VAL A 189 53.67 -20.99 4.97
CA VAL A 189 52.64 -19.92 5.02
C VAL A 189 51.46 -20.33 4.15
N THR A 190 50.31 -20.58 4.79
CA THR A 190 49.09 -21.03 4.10
C THR A 190 48.10 -19.92 3.83
N ALA A 191 48.07 -18.85 4.66
CA ALA A 191 47.26 -17.67 4.45
C ALA A 191 47.92 -16.41 5.02
N ILE A 192 47.61 -15.26 4.43
CA ILE A 192 47.95 -13.93 4.95
C ILE A 192 46.64 -13.12 4.97
N THR A 193 46.21 -12.73 6.17
CA THR A 193 44.96 -12.02 6.38
C THR A 193 45.23 -10.57 6.74
N VAL A 194 44.60 -9.63 6.01
CA VAL A 194 44.66 -8.19 6.36
C VAL A 194 43.97 -7.95 7.69
N THR A 195 44.68 -7.42 8.67
CA THR A 195 44.14 -7.05 9.99
C THR A 195 43.78 -5.57 10.08
N PHE A 196 44.50 -4.73 9.34
CA PHE A 196 44.18 -3.30 9.15
C PHE A 196 44.60 -2.90 7.71
N PRO A 197 43.72 -2.30 6.91
CA PRO A 197 43.97 -2.08 5.47
C PRO A 197 44.90 -0.92 5.18
N GLY A 198 45.19 -0.06 6.15
CA GLY A 198 45.97 1.15 5.94
C GLY A 198 45.30 2.15 4.99
N ALA A 199 45.96 3.24 4.71
CA ALA A 199 45.54 4.25 3.73
C ALA A 199 46.74 5.03 3.19
N GLY A 200 46.57 5.64 1.99
CA GLY A 200 47.61 6.48 1.39
C GLY A 200 48.61 5.72 0.51
N TYR A 201 48.30 4.49 0.13
CA TYR A 201 49.09 3.73 -0.86
C TYR A 201 48.71 4.17 -2.27
N THR A 202 49.71 4.60 -3.05
CA THR A 202 49.59 4.83 -4.50
C THR A 202 50.13 3.65 -5.32
N SER A 203 50.97 2.82 -4.67
CA SER A 203 51.50 1.57 -5.19
C SER A 203 51.30 0.44 -4.16
N ALA A 204 51.26 -0.80 -4.63
CA ALA A 204 51.08 -1.97 -3.78
C ALA A 204 52.26 -2.09 -2.80
N PRO A 205 52.00 -2.14 -1.45
CA PRO A 205 53.08 -2.23 -0.47
C PRO A 205 53.86 -3.54 -0.60
N THR A 206 55.16 -3.48 -0.32
CA THR A 206 55.99 -4.68 -0.25
C THR A 206 55.69 -5.43 1.04
N ALA A 207 55.41 -6.74 0.93
CA ALA A 207 55.23 -7.64 2.08
C ALA A 207 56.55 -8.37 2.37
N THR A 208 57.06 -8.23 3.58
CA THR A 208 58.25 -8.96 4.03
C THR A 208 57.86 -9.91 5.15
N ILE A 209 58.06 -11.24 4.90
CA ILE A 209 57.73 -12.29 5.89
C ILE A 209 59.02 -12.68 6.57
N THR A 210 59.08 -12.53 7.90
CA THR A 210 60.27 -12.80 8.72
C THR A 210 59.92 -13.79 9.82
N ASP A 211 60.89 -14.71 10.03
CA ASP A 211 60.89 -15.71 11.12
C ASP A 211 62.32 -16.03 11.48
N GLY A 212 62.58 -16.51 12.67
CA GLY A 212 63.93 -16.91 13.10
C GLY A 212 64.48 -18.13 12.37
N THR A 213 63.64 -18.95 11.77
CA THR A 213 64.02 -20.23 11.15
C THR A 213 63.46 -20.46 9.74
N GLY A 214 62.31 -19.86 9.41
CA GLY A 214 61.65 -20.03 8.12
C GLY A 214 62.28 -19.21 6.99
N THR A 215 62.22 -19.75 5.76
CA THR A 215 62.75 -19.09 4.56
C THR A 215 61.88 -19.32 3.32
N GLY A 216 61.98 -18.40 2.36
CA GLY A 216 61.47 -18.58 1.00
C GLY A 216 59.99 -18.27 0.81
N ALA A 217 59.26 -17.82 1.83
CA ALA A 217 57.89 -17.35 1.62
C ALA A 217 57.87 -15.97 0.97
N THR A 218 57.06 -15.84 -0.10
CA THR A 218 56.84 -14.57 -0.78
C THR A 218 55.36 -14.37 -1.10
N ALA A 219 54.90 -13.11 -1.03
CA ALA A 219 53.56 -12.75 -1.38
C ALA A 219 53.53 -11.38 -2.09
N THR A 220 52.63 -11.25 -3.02
CA THR A 220 52.30 -9.95 -3.65
C THR A 220 51.05 -9.37 -2.98
N THR A 221 50.96 -8.05 -2.92
CA THR A 221 49.87 -7.30 -2.33
C THR A 221 48.96 -6.72 -3.43
N VAL A 222 47.70 -6.61 -3.17
CA VAL A 222 46.70 -6.04 -4.07
C VAL A 222 45.99 -4.90 -3.35
N LEU A 223 45.92 -3.73 -4.00
CA LEU A 223 45.16 -2.58 -3.49
C LEU A 223 43.68 -2.69 -3.84
N THR A 224 42.85 -2.00 -3.06
CA THR A 224 41.42 -1.81 -3.37
C THR A 224 41.25 -0.97 -4.62
N THR A 225 40.18 -1.20 -5.36
CA THR A 225 39.68 -0.25 -6.36
C THR A 225 38.82 0.80 -5.67
N ALA A 226 38.83 2.03 -6.17
CA ALA A 226 37.93 3.05 -5.64
C ALA A 226 36.48 2.60 -5.75
N TRP A 227 35.71 2.84 -4.70
CA TRP A 227 34.29 2.52 -4.67
C TRP A 227 33.54 3.31 -5.76
N PRO A 228 32.79 2.66 -6.68
CA PRO A 228 32.15 3.35 -7.80
C PRO A 228 31.17 4.46 -7.40
N TYR A 229 30.67 4.39 -6.19
CA TYR A 229 29.66 5.34 -5.65
C TYR A 229 30.24 6.39 -4.72
N ALA A 230 31.57 6.47 -4.61
CA ALA A 230 32.25 7.43 -3.73
C ALA A 230 31.84 8.89 -4.02
N SER A 231 31.60 9.24 -5.27
CA SER A 231 31.13 10.58 -5.66
C SER A 231 29.74 10.97 -5.16
N GLN A 232 28.99 10.03 -4.60
CA GLN A 232 27.68 10.29 -4.00
C GLN A 232 27.75 10.81 -2.57
N PHE A 233 28.94 10.86 -1.96
CA PHE A 233 29.20 11.24 -0.57
C PHE A 233 30.32 12.26 -0.47
N ASP A 234 30.25 13.10 0.57
CA ASP A 234 31.13 14.24 0.75
C ASP A 234 32.48 13.88 1.43
N SER A 235 32.54 12.74 2.13
CA SER A 235 33.71 12.33 2.91
C SER A 235 33.95 10.82 2.90
N VAL A 236 35.17 10.43 3.19
CA VAL A 236 35.53 9.03 3.47
C VAL A 236 34.95 8.65 4.83
N PRO A 237 34.21 7.53 4.95
CA PRO A 237 33.71 7.08 6.24
C PRO A 237 34.86 6.59 7.11
N THR A 238 34.94 7.11 8.35
CA THR A 238 36.00 6.78 9.30
C THR A 238 35.44 6.34 10.64
N THR A 239 35.09 7.30 11.49
CA THR A 239 34.55 7.06 12.82
C THR A 239 33.42 8.06 13.07
N THR A 240 32.29 7.58 13.51
CA THR A 240 31.15 8.44 13.85
C THR A 240 31.48 9.35 15.03
N THR A 241 30.77 10.47 15.17
CA THR A 241 30.90 11.38 16.34
C THR A 241 30.66 10.63 17.64
N PHE A 242 29.71 9.70 17.65
CA PHE A 242 29.41 8.85 18.81
C PHE A 242 30.56 7.90 19.11
N GLY A 243 31.12 7.23 18.11
CA GLY A 243 32.29 6.35 18.24
C GLY A 243 33.51 7.06 18.78
N LEU A 244 33.80 8.28 18.28
CA LEU A 244 34.88 9.11 18.80
C LEU A 244 34.68 9.42 20.29
N GLY A 245 33.45 9.74 20.71
CA GLY A 245 33.13 10.00 22.11
C GLY A 245 33.29 8.78 23.03
N ALA A 246 33.06 7.58 22.49
CA ALA A 246 33.25 6.31 23.19
C ALA A 246 34.68 5.76 23.14
N GLY A 247 35.58 6.36 22.33
CA GLY A 247 36.94 5.86 22.10
C GLY A 247 37.03 4.70 21.10
N THR A 248 35.99 4.46 20.35
CA THR A 248 35.92 3.46 19.30
C THR A 248 36.40 4.06 17.98
N THR A 249 36.90 3.22 17.05
CA THR A 249 37.36 3.65 15.73
C THR A 249 36.80 2.75 14.60
N LEU A 250 36.70 3.31 13.37
CA LEU A 250 36.32 2.64 12.13
C LEU A 250 34.91 2.04 12.15
N ASP A 251 34.03 2.61 12.94
CA ASP A 251 32.63 2.17 13.03
C ASP A 251 31.75 2.73 11.88
N GLU A 252 32.19 3.78 11.19
CA GLU A 252 31.41 4.45 10.16
C GLU A 252 31.46 3.73 8.81
N MET A 253 30.34 3.75 8.09
CA MET A 253 30.23 3.26 6.72
C MET A 253 29.16 4.02 5.94
N HIS A 254 29.23 3.89 4.60
CA HIS A 254 28.24 4.37 3.64
C HIS A 254 27.59 3.20 2.92
N LEU A 255 26.31 3.37 2.56
CA LEU A 255 25.53 2.38 1.84
C LEU A 255 24.69 3.05 0.76
N VAL A 256 24.60 2.41 -0.41
CA VAL A 256 23.71 2.79 -1.50
C VAL A 256 22.87 1.59 -1.93
N VAL A 257 21.60 1.89 -2.28
CA VAL A 257 20.69 0.95 -2.94
C VAL A 257 20.53 1.41 -4.38
N ILE A 258 20.70 0.49 -5.32
CA ILE A 258 20.79 0.77 -6.75
C ILE A 258 19.70 -0.02 -7.48
N ASP A 259 19.09 0.60 -8.48
CA ASP A 259 18.24 -0.04 -9.49
C ASP A 259 19.13 -0.61 -10.59
N GLU A 260 19.55 -1.87 -10.45
CA GLU A 260 20.57 -2.46 -11.34
C GLU A 260 20.10 -2.53 -12.78
N ASP A 261 18.87 -3.01 -13.00
CA ASP A 261 18.30 -3.25 -14.33
C ASP A 261 17.34 -2.13 -14.79
N GLY A 262 17.01 -1.17 -13.91
CA GLY A 262 16.13 -0.06 -14.22
C GLY A 262 14.64 -0.35 -14.03
N GLU A 263 14.26 -1.42 -13.32
CA GLU A 263 12.87 -1.81 -13.11
C GLU A 263 12.06 -0.80 -12.26
N PHE A 264 12.72 -0.05 -11.38
CA PHE A 264 12.09 0.98 -10.56
C PHE A 264 12.03 2.34 -11.24
N THR A 265 13.13 2.76 -11.84
CA THR A 265 13.29 4.12 -12.39
C THR A 265 13.13 4.19 -13.91
N GLY A 266 13.33 3.07 -14.61
CA GLY A 266 13.44 3.01 -16.05
C GLY A 266 14.86 3.23 -16.58
N VAL A 267 15.85 3.45 -15.68
CA VAL A 267 17.26 3.68 -16.04
C VAL A 267 18.14 2.79 -15.18
N ALA A 268 18.82 1.84 -15.82
CA ALA A 268 19.72 0.91 -15.15
C ALA A 268 20.88 1.65 -14.45
N GLY A 269 21.26 1.17 -13.27
CA GLY A 269 22.36 1.73 -12.48
C GLY A 269 22.01 2.98 -11.68
N THR A 270 20.73 3.39 -11.64
CA THR A 270 20.29 4.56 -10.87
C THR A 270 20.37 4.28 -9.37
N VAL A 271 20.96 5.22 -8.60
CA VAL A 271 20.95 5.16 -7.13
C VAL A 271 19.57 5.55 -6.62
N LEU A 272 18.91 4.62 -5.93
CA LEU A 272 17.58 4.80 -5.33
C LEU A 272 17.65 5.45 -3.94
N GLU A 273 18.55 4.95 -3.10
CA GLU A 273 18.76 5.44 -1.72
C GLU A 273 20.23 5.48 -1.39
N LYS A 274 20.57 6.41 -0.51
CA LYS A 274 21.91 6.52 0.07
C LYS A 274 21.83 6.76 1.57
N PHE A 275 22.67 6.06 2.31
CA PHE A 275 22.82 6.18 3.75
C PHE A 275 24.26 6.57 4.05
N ALA A 276 24.46 7.78 4.51
CA ALA A 276 25.76 8.35 4.82
C ALA A 276 26.04 8.26 6.31
N GLY A 277 27.28 7.92 6.69
CA GLY A 277 27.73 8.00 8.07
C GLY A 277 27.00 7.09 9.05
N ILE A 278 26.48 5.94 8.61
CA ILE A 278 25.84 4.94 9.47
C ILE A 278 26.90 4.10 10.18
N SER A 279 26.57 3.62 11.39
CA SER A 279 27.53 2.94 12.25
C SER A 279 27.37 1.43 12.27
N LYS A 280 28.48 0.71 12.39
CA LYS A 280 28.55 -0.74 12.68
C LYS A 280 28.22 -1.05 14.15
N ALA A 281 28.34 -0.07 15.06
CA ALA A 281 28.09 -0.23 16.48
C ALA A 281 26.58 -0.18 16.79
N SER A 282 26.09 -1.14 17.59
CA SER A 282 24.66 -1.29 17.87
C SER A 282 24.07 -0.21 18.77
N ASP A 283 24.90 0.43 19.59
CA ASP A 283 24.55 1.52 20.51
C ASP A 283 24.75 2.92 19.93
N ALA A 284 25.27 3.02 18.68
CA ALA A 284 25.56 4.29 18.05
C ALA A 284 24.29 5.14 17.87
N LYS A 285 24.46 6.44 18.09
CA LYS A 285 23.41 7.44 17.95
C LYS A 285 23.86 8.59 17.06
N ASP A 286 22.88 9.19 16.40
CA ASP A 286 23.06 10.41 15.63
C ASP A 286 22.98 11.67 16.54
N ASP A 287 23.15 12.85 15.94
CA ASP A 287 23.17 14.14 16.65
C ASP A 287 21.82 14.50 17.31
N VAL A 288 20.73 13.83 16.94
CA VAL A 288 19.38 13.96 17.53
C VAL A 288 19.03 12.81 18.47
N ASN A 289 20.03 12.00 18.86
CA ASN A 289 19.92 10.87 19.78
C ASN A 289 19.05 9.70 19.29
N GLN A 290 18.86 9.58 17.96
CA GLN A 290 18.25 8.41 17.34
C GLN A 290 19.30 7.34 17.03
N SER A 291 18.87 6.08 16.87
CA SER A 291 19.80 5.00 16.51
C SER A 291 20.47 5.29 15.17
N ASN A 292 21.81 5.28 15.15
CA ASN A 292 22.62 5.34 13.95
C ASN A 292 23.20 3.97 13.55
N TYR A 293 22.80 2.90 14.22
CA TYR A 293 23.18 1.54 13.87
C TYR A 293 22.62 1.17 12.52
N TYR A 294 23.48 0.72 11.60
CA TYR A 294 23.11 0.52 10.20
C TYR A 294 21.89 -0.38 9.98
N LYS A 295 21.74 -1.48 10.73
CA LYS A 295 20.57 -2.35 10.63
C LYS A 295 19.28 -1.61 10.99
N ASN A 296 19.29 -0.85 12.06
CA ASN A 296 18.12 -0.08 12.49
C ASN A 296 17.79 1.03 11.50
N VAL A 297 18.81 1.77 11.02
CA VAL A 297 18.63 2.87 10.06
C VAL A 297 18.05 2.35 8.75
N VAL A 298 18.60 1.28 8.20
CA VAL A 298 18.10 0.68 6.96
C VAL A 298 16.68 0.13 7.15
N ASN A 299 16.42 -0.64 8.19
CA ASN A 299 15.11 -1.25 8.42
C ASN A 299 14.00 -0.22 8.65
N GLN A 300 14.32 0.92 9.25
CA GLN A 300 13.35 2.00 9.49
C GLN A 300 13.15 2.93 8.28
N ARG A 301 14.22 3.24 7.54
CA ARG A 301 14.20 4.31 6.52
C ARG A 301 14.14 3.79 5.10
N SER A 302 14.67 2.59 4.80
CA SER A 302 14.66 2.06 3.44
C SER A 302 13.26 1.68 2.96
N LYS A 303 12.95 2.06 1.73
CA LYS A 303 11.75 1.67 0.98
C LYS A 303 11.95 0.43 0.12
N TYR A 304 13.19 -0.02 -0.04
CA TYR A 304 13.56 -1.04 -1.02
C TYR A 304 14.15 -2.30 -0.42
N ILE A 305 14.83 -2.21 0.74
CA ILE A 305 15.55 -3.35 1.33
C ILE A 305 15.30 -3.50 2.83
N TRP A 306 15.51 -4.72 3.30
CA TRP A 306 15.71 -5.08 4.70
C TRP A 306 17.19 -5.40 4.95
N SER A 307 17.72 -4.99 6.10
CA SER A 307 18.95 -5.52 6.64
C SER A 307 18.64 -6.78 7.42
N MET A 308 19.19 -7.90 7.00
CA MET A 308 18.96 -9.22 7.60
C MET A 308 20.12 -9.60 8.53
N ASP A 309 21.20 -10.09 7.97
CA ASP A 309 22.37 -10.56 8.71
C ASP A 309 23.54 -9.60 8.61
N HIS A 310 24.59 -9.83 9.38
CA HIS A 310 25.88 -9.22 9.15
C HIS A 310 26.59 -9.85 7.97
N LEU A 311 27.59 -9.17 7.41
CA LEU A 311 28.53 -9.81 6.49
C LEU A 311 29.20 -11.01 7.14
N ALA A 312 29.49 -12.06 6.35
CA ALA A 312 29.95 -13.40 6.78
C ALA A 312 31.22 -13.26 7.56
N ILE A 313 31.79 -12.71 8.27
CA ILE A 313 32.97 -12.64 9.15
C ILE A 313 32.95 -11.39 10.05
N GLY A 314 31.86 -10.62 10.05
CA GLY A 314 31.72 -9.41 10.86
C GLY A 314 31.47 -9.75 12.33
N THR A 315 32.46 -10.30 13.03
CA THR A 315 32.33 -10.75 14.41
C THR A 315 32.18 -9.61 15.40
N ASP A 316 32.61 -8.42 15.06
CA ASP A 316 32.52 -7.20 15.86
C ASP A 316 31.34 -6.28 15.45
N TRP A 317 30.79 -6.47 14.27
CA TRP A 317 29.63 -5.71 13.81
C TRP A 317 28.40 -6.01 14.70
N GLY A 318 27.78 -4.94 15.21
CA GLY A 318 26.69 -5.07 16.18
C GLY A 318 27.15 -5.09 17.64
N ASN A 319 28.45 -5.12 17.92
CA ASN A 319 28.96 -4.90 19.26
C ASN A 319 28.72 -3.46 19.72
N LEU A 320 28.83 -3.25 21.04
CA LEU A 320 28.77 -1.90 21.63
C LEU A 320 30.06 -1.14 21.34
N SER A 321 29.96 0.19 21.28
CA SER A 321 31.10 1.08 21.26
C SER A 321 31.84 1.03 22.61
N THR A 322 33.12 0.66 22.60
CA THR A 322 33.98 0.61 23.80
C THR A 322 35.29 1.27 23.52
N ALA A 323 35.94 1.79 24.57
CA ALA A 323 37.25 2.41 24.46
C ALA A 323 38.27 1.45 23.85
N GLU A 324 39.10 1.95 22.92
CA GLU A 324 40.11 1.21 22.19
C GLU A 324 39.58 0.12 21.21
N ALA A 325 38.28 -0.05 21.07
CA ALA A 325 37.71 -0.93 20.07
C ALA A 325 37.90 -0.40 18.64
N THR A 326 38.29 -1.26 17.73
CA THR A 326 38.39 -0.95 16.29
C THR A 326 37.54 -1.92 15.51
N PHE A 327 36.52 -1.40 14.80
CA PHE A 327 35.63 -2.24 14.00
C PHE A 327 36.34 -2.74 12.72
N ASN A 328 36.10 -3.99 12.37
CA ASN A 328 36.61 -4.59 11.14
C ASN A 328 36.11 -3.82 9.89
N CYS A 329 37.01 -3.60 8.96
CA CYS A 329 36.66 -3.04 7.65
C CYS A 329 36.04 -4.10 6.74
N ILE A 330 35.25 -3.65 5.75
CA ILE A 330 34.49 -4.53 4.83
C ILE A 330 35.40 -5.54 4.13
N GLN A 331 36.57 -5.15 3.64
CA GLN A 331 37.50 -6.07 3.00
C GLN A 331 38.08 -7.16 3.92
N GLN A 332 38.01 -6.98 5.25
CA GLN A 332 38.42 -8.00 6.21
C GLN A 332 37.32 -9.03 6.45
N VAL A 333 36.05 -8.67 6.23
CA VAL A 333 34.88 -9.50 6.50
C VAL A 333 34.24 -10.08 5.21
N SER A 334 34.42 -9.43 4.05
CA SER A 334 33.91 -9.90 2.78
C SER A 334 34.78 -9.37 1.62
N ALA A 335 35.01 -10.21 0.62
CA ALA A 335 35.65 -9.78 -0.63
C ALA A 335 34.74 -8.85 -1.45
N ASP A 336 33.42 -9.02 -1.32
CA ASP A 336 32.39 -8.31 -2.07
C ASP A 336 31.57 -7.41 -1.15
N HIS A 337 31.72 -6.12 -1.33
CA HIS A 337 30.91 -5.08 -0.67
C HIS A 337 29.77 -4.58 -1.56
N THR A 338 29.60 -5.19 -2.74
CA THR A 338 28.54 -4.92 -3.70
C THR A 338 27.88 -6.24 -4.06
N VAL A 339 26.56 -6.33 -3.86
CA VAL A 339 25.80 -7.55 -4.09
C VAL A 339 24.47 -7.25 -4.76
N SER A 340 24.16 -7.99 -5.83
CA SER A 340 22.84 -7.97 -6.48
C SER A 340 21.89 -8.89 -5.71
N LEU A 341 20.63 -8.47 -5.55
CA LEU A 341 19.62 -9.31 -4.95
C LEU A 341 19.02 -10.27 -5.99
N ILE A 342 18.80 -11.50 -5.60
CA ILE A 342 18.32 -12.58 -6.49
C ILE A 342 17.21 -13.40 -5.82
N GLY A 343 16.54 -14.23 -6.60
CA GLY A 343 15.57 -15.20 -6.05
C GLY A 343 14.19 -14.62 -5.71
N GLY A 344 13.93 -13.34 -6.00
CA GLY A 344 12.59 -12.76 -5.92
C GLY A 344 11.65 -13.40 -6.94
N VAL A 345 10.46 -13.81 -6.50
CA VAL A 345 9.47 -14.52 -7.33
C VAL A 345 8.10 -13.89 -7.18
N ASP A 346 7.46 -13.59 -8.31
CA ASP A 346 6.05 -13.24 -8.37
C ASP A 346 5.21 -14.51 -8.37
N THR A 347 4.15 -14.50 -7.59
CA THR A 347 3.13 -15.55 -7.63
C THR A 347 1.78 -14.89 -7.44
N ALA A 348 0.89 -15.09 -8.41
CA ALA A 348 -0.46 -14.56 -8.34
C ALA A 348 -1.18 -15.12 -7.11
N PRO A 349 -1.95 -14.28 -6.39
CA PRO A 349 -2.71 -14.72 -5.23
C PRO A 349 -3.80 -15.71 -5.63
N ALA A 350 -3.99 -16.74 -4.81
CA ALA A 350 -5.11 -17.64 -4.93
C ALA A 350 -6.41 -16.97 -4.45
N THR A 351 -7.55 -17.57 -4.75
CA THR A 351 -8.87 -17.11 -4.28
C THR A 351 -8.89 -16.88 -2.75
N ALA A 352 -8.27 -17.77 -1.99
CA ALA A 352 -8.21 -17.66 -0.52
C ALA A 352 -7.36 -16.48 -0.05
N ASP A 353 -6.27 -16.16 -0.74
CA ASP A 353 -5.41 -15.00 -0.43
C ASP A 353 -6.18 -13.69 -0.66
N LEU A 354 -6.89 -13.58 -1.79
CA LEU A 354 -7.74 -12.42 -2.10
C LEU A 354 -8.88 -12.27 -1.08
N GLN A 355 -9.52 -13.37 -0.68
CA GLN A 355 -10.55 -13.37 0.35
C GLN A 355 -10.00 -12.91 1.71
N ALA A 356 -8.80 -13.34 2.08
CA ALA A 356 -8.12 -12.86 3.29
C ALA A 356 -7.84 -11.35 3.24
N GLY A 357 -7.45 -10.83 2.07
CA GLY A 357 -7.29 -9.38 1.86
C GLY A 357 -8.61 -8.62 2.06
N TYR A 358 -9.74 -9.10 1.51
CA TYR A 358 -11.05 -8.47 1.73
C TYR A 358 -11.48 -8.51 3.19
N LEU A 359 -11.10 -9.55 3.93
CA LEU A 359 -11.41 -9.65 5.36
C LEU A 359 -10.78 -8.52 6.20
N LEU A 360 -9.64 -7.96 5.75
CA LEU A 360 -9.05 -6.78 6.41
C LEU A 360 -9.97 -5.54 6.35
N LEU A 361 -10.88 -5.48 5.38
CA LEU A 361 -11.87 -4.42 5.27
C LEU A 361 -13.12 -4.68 6.11
N SER A 362 -13.28 -5.82 6.76
CA SER A 362 -14.52 -6.21 7.44
C SER A 362 -14.77 -5.47 8.77
N ASN A 363 -13.72 -4.93 9.40
CA ASN A 363 -13.83 -4.24 10.68
C ASN A 363 -14.19 -2.76 10.46
N ASP A 364 -15.42 -2.38 10.78
CA ASP A 364 -15.96 -1.03 10.64
C ASP A 364 -15.47 -0.04 11.70
N GLU A 365 -14.90 -0.53 12.80
CA GLU A 365 -14.33 0.33 13.84
C GLU A 365 -12.93 0.83 13.50
N LEU A 366 -12.15 0.04 12.75
CA LEU A 366 -10.77 0.33 12.39
C LEU A 366 -10.62 0.91 10.97
N VAL A 367 -11.50 0.52 10.06
CA VAL A 367 -11.37 0.83 8.63
C VAL A 367 -12.62 1.52 8.12
N ASP A 368 -12.49 2.76 7.67
CA ASP A 368 -13.57 3.48 7.01
C ASP A 368 -13.52 3.26 5.49
N VAL A 369 -14.41 2.42 4.95
CA VAL A 369 -14.56 2.16 3.53
C VAL A 369 -16.04 2.24 3.15
N SER A 370 -16.36 2.84 1.99
CA SER A 370 -17.75 3.02 1.55
C SER A 370 -18.05 2.33 0.21
N LEU A 371 -17.04 2.17 -0.65
CA LEU A 371 -17.17 1.65 -2.01
C LEU A 371 -16.13 0.54 -2.23
N VAL A 372 -16.54 -0.72 -2.21
CA VAL A 372 -15.64 -1.87 -2.37
C VAL A 372 -15.69 -2.38 -3.81
N MET A 373 -14.55 -2.45 -4.47
CA MET A 373 -14.41 -2.89 -5.87
C MET A 373 -13.81 -4.29 -5.91
N THR A 374 -14.35 -5.16 -6.77
CA THR A 374 -13.89 -6.56 -6.89
C THR A 374 -12.97 -6.82 -8.07
N SER A 375 -12.58 -5.77 -8.82
CA SER A 375 -11.71 -5.89 -9.99
C SER A 375 -12.22 -6.93 -11.02
N GLY A 376 -11.31 -7.65 -11.64
CA GLY A 376 -11.59 -8.75 -12.57
C GLY A 376 -11.57 -10.14 -11.95
N HIS A 377 -11.70 -10.22 -10.62
CA HIS A 377 -11.64 -11.49 -9.90
C HIS A 377 -12.86 -12.39 -10.18
N GLY A 378 -12.70 -13.69 -9.87
CA GLY A 378 -13.77 -14.66 -10.00
C GLY A 378 -14.97 -14.38 -9.10
N MET A 379 -16.16 -14.85 -9.48
CA MET A 379 -17.39 -14.62 -8.71
C MET A 379 -17.30 -15.09 -7.25
N ALA A 380 -16.50 -16.11 -6.94
CA ALA A 380 -16.30 -16.58 -5.57
C ALA A 380 -15.60 -15.55 -4.66
N VAL A 381 -14.73 -14.70 -5.22
CA VAL A 381 -14.11 -13.57 -4.48
C VAL A 381 -15.11 -12.44 -4.31
N SER A 382 -15.86 -12.14 -5.37
CA SER A 382 -16.88 -11.09 -5.33
C SER A 382 -18.01 -11.42 -4.35
N ASP A 383 -18.47 -12.67 -4.34
CA ASP A 383 -19.48 -13.17 -3.40
C ASP A 383 -18.98 -13.11 -1.95
N TYR A 384 -17.72 -13.52 -1.74
CA TYR A 384 -17.08 -13.41 -0.41
C TYR A 384 -17.04 -11.96 0.09
N ALA A 385 -16.71 -11.00 -0.77
CA ALA A 385 -16.71 -9.58 -0.41
C ALA A 385 -18.12 -9.08 -0.06
N ILE A 386 -19.16 -9.60 -0.73
CA ILE A 386 -20.56 -9.27 -0.40
C ILE A 386 -20.92 -9.82 0.99
N ASP A 387 -20.70 -11.13 1.22
CA ASP A 387 -21.17 -11.82 2.44
C ASP A 387 -20.34 -11.45 3.67
N ASN A 388 -19.00 -11.33 3.53
CA ASN A 388 -18.09 -11.18 4.67
C ASN A 388 -17.61 -9.75 4.90
N VAL A 389 -17.89 -8.82 3.97
CA VAL A 389 -17.59 -7.40 4.18
C VAL A 389 -18.89 -6.61 4.22
N ALA A 390 -19.65 -6.53 3.13
CA ALA A 390 -20.77 -5.61 3.03
C ALA A 390 -21.98 -6.01 3.91
N GLU A 391 -22.33 -7.30 3.98
CA GLU A 391 -23.44 -7.79 4.80
C GLU A 391 -23.13 -7.78 6.30
N ILE A 392 -21.83 -7.86 6.67
CA ILE A 392 -21.40 -7.73 8.08
C ILE A 392 -21.40 -6.27 8.50
N ARG A 393 -20.68 -5.41 7.74
CA ARG A 393 -20.51 -3.99 8.06
C ARG A 393 -21.80 -3.18 7.89
N LYS A 394 -22.52 -3.39 6.80
CA LYS A 394 -23.75 -2.67 6.38
C LYS A 394 -23.55 -1.17 6.11
N ASP A 395 -22.32 -0.70 6.04
CA ASP A 395 -21.93 0.69 5.81
C ASP A 395 -21.17 0.94 4.50
N CYS A 396 -21.07 -0.09 3.64
CA CYS A 396 -20.41 -0.02 2.33
C CYS A 396 -21.22 -0.73 1.23
N ILE A 397 -20.86 -0.49 -0.03
CA ILE A 397 -21.45 -1.17 -1.20
C ILE A 397 -20.34 -1.84 -2.00
N VAL A 398 -20.55 -3.11 -2.39
CA VAL A 398 -19.67 -3.88 -3.26
C VAL A 398 -20.07 -3.70 -4.72
N PHE A 399 -19.09 -3.38 -5.56
CA PHE A 399 -19.24 -3.20 -7.00
C PHE A 399 -18.62 -4.39 -7.73
N VAL A 400 -19.44 -5.10 -8.52
CA VAL A 400 -19.05 -6.32 -9.21
C VAL A 400 -19.20 -6.12 -10.72
N SER A 401 -18.22 -6.59 -11.49
CA SER A 401 -18.33 -6.75 -12.95
C SER A 401 -18.44 -8.23 -13.31
N PRO A 402 -19.13 -8.59 -14.42
CA PRO A 402 -19.16 -9.97 -14.90
C PRO A 402 -17.76 -10.46 -15.29
N LEU A 403 -17.60 -11.77 -15.42
CA LEU A 403 -16.34 -12.37 -15.86
C LEU A 403 -15.96 -11.86 -17.26
N ARG A 404 -14.66 -11.72 -17.49
CA ARG A 404 -14.14 -11.29 -18.81
C ARG A 404 -14.66 -12.18 -19.94
N ALA A 405 -14.69 -13.49 -19.73
CA ALA A 405 -15.18 -14.45 -20.72
C ALA A 405 -16.67 -14.30 -21.03
N SER A 406 -17.46 -13.77 -20.11
CA SER A 406 -18.90 -13.54 -20.31
C SER A 406 -19.20 -12.34 -21.21
N CYS A 407 -18.22 -11.42 -21.38
CA CYS A 407 -18.41 -10.14 -22.10
C CYS A 407 -17.50 -9.98 -23.31
N VAL A 408 -16.26 -10.47 -23.26
CA VAL A 408 -15.25 -10.24 -24.29
C VAL A 408 -15.22 -11.45 -25.24
N ASN A 409 -15.43 -11.19 -26.54
CA ASN A 409 -15.47 -12.21 -27.58
C ASN A 409 -16.58 -13.29 -27.37
N ASN A 410 -17.71 -12.94 -26.77
CA ASN A 410 -18.82 -13.82 -26.45
C ASN A 410 -20.08 -13.45 -27.25
N VAL A 411 -19.95 -13.14 -28.54
CA VAL A 411 -20.97 -12.54 -29.39
C VAL A 411 -22.27 -13.36 -29.43
N GLY A 412 -23.35 -12.72 -28.98
CA GLY A 412 -24.72 -13.29 -28.97
C GLY A 412 -25.06 -14.14 -27.74
N ALA A 413 -24.08 -14.39 -26.83
CA ALA A 413 -24.30 -15.13 -25.59
C ALA A 413 -24.09 -14.25 -24.33
N GLU A 414 -23.75 -12.95 -24.50
CA GLU A 414 -23.37 -12.06 -23.41
C GLU A 414 -24.46 -11.99 -22.34
N VAL A 415 -25.73 -11.77 -22.72
CA VAL A 415 -26.84 -11.65 -21.76
C VAL A 415 -27.01 -12.92 -20.92
N ALA A 416 -26.90 -14.09 -21.55
CA ALA A 416 -27.04 -15.36 -20.85
C ALA A 416 -25.88 -15.60 -19.88
N SER A 417 -24.65 -15.33 -20.32
CA SER A 417 -23.43 -15.52 -19.54
C SER A 417 -23.36 -14.55 -18.36
N VAL A 418 -23.66 -13.27 -18.57
CA VAL A 418 -23.69 -12.25 -17.48
C VAL A 418 -24.78 -12.59 -16.45
N LYS A 419 -25.93 -13.14 -16.88
CA LYS A 419 -26.95 -13.62 -15.94
C LYS A 419 -26.50 -14.88 -15.18
N ALA A 420 -25.70 -15.74 -15.80
CA ALA A 420 -25.11 -16.90 -15.12
C ALA A 420 -24.12 -16.46 -14.03
N ASP A 421 -23.27 -15.48 -14.33
CA ASP A 421 -22.37 -14.87 -13.34
C ASP A 421 -23.15 -14.29 -12.15
N LEU A 422 -24.24 -13.55 -12.43
CA LEU A 422 -25.12 -13.01 -11.38
C LEU A 422 -25.74 -14.10 -10.50
N SER A 423 -25.99 -15.28 -11.03
CA SER A 423 -26.58 -16.39 -10.25
C SER A 423 -25.63 -16.98 -9.22
N ALA A 424 -24.34 -16.71 -9.32
CA ALA A 424 -23.29 -17.12 -8.39
C ALA A 424 -23.07 -16.11 -7.24
N LEU A 425 -23.86 -15.01 -7.21
CA LEU A 425 -23.71 -13.93 -6.22
C LEU A 425 -24.90 -13.90 -5.26
N THR A 426 -24.62 -13.59 -4.02
CA THR A 426 -25.61 -13.30 -2.97
C THR A 426 -26.46 -12.07 -3.36
N ARG A 427 -27.78 -12.19 -3.23
CA ARG A 427 -28.75 -11.17 -3.63
C ARG A 427 -28.90 -10.10 -2.54
N SER A 428 -27.88 -9.29 -2.37
CA SER A 428 -27.78 -8.25 -1.35
C SER A 428 -28.21 -6.87 -1.86
N SER A 429 -28.72 -6.05 -0.96
CA SER A 429 -28.89 -4.61 -1.22
C SER A 429 -27.58 -3.81 -1.09
N TYR A 430 -26.56 -4.40 -0.51
CA TYR A 430 -25.23 -3.81 -0.34
C TYR A 430 -24.27 -4.18 -1.47
N ALA A 431 -24.80 -4.71 -2.58
CA ALA A 431 -24.01 -5.02 -3.76
C ALA A 431 -24.70 -4.55 -5.04
N THR A 432 -23.92 -4.28 -6.07
CA THR A 432 -24.39 -3.91 -7.41
C THR A 432 -23.51 -4.53 -8.47
N MET A 433 -24.08 -4.87 -9.62
CA MET A 433 -23.38 -5.46 -10.75
C MET A 433 -23.61 -4.65 -12.01
N ASP A 434 -22.57 -4.38 -12.75
CA ASP A 434 -22.60 -3.76 -14.07
C ASP A 434 -22.70 -4.83 -15.21
N SER A 435 -22.75 -4.37 -16.46
CA SER A 435 -22.96 -5.25 -17.62
C SER A 435 -21.68 -5.62 -18.36
N GLY A 436 -20.47 -5.18 -17.93
CA GLY A 436 -19.34 -5.54 -18.74
C GLY A 436 -17.99 -4.90 -18.51
N TRP A 437 -17.23 -4.78 -19.60
CA TRP A 437 -15.84 -4.37 -19.62
C TRP A 437 -15.63 -3.23 -20.63
N LYS A 438 -14.77 -2.26 -20.28
CA LYS A 438 -14.31 -1.20 -21.17
C LYS A 438 -12.98 -1.57 -21.83
N TYR A 439 -12.75 -1.06 -23.02
CA TYR A 439 -11.48 -1.12 -23.74
C TYR A 439 -10.77 0.21 -23.57
N MET A 440 -9.59 0.21 -22.95
CA MET A 440 -8.82 1.41 -22.66
C MET A 440 -7.34 1.23 -23.01
N TYR A 441 -6.62 2.34 -23.10
CA TYR A 441 -5.18 2.34 -23.35
C TYR A 441 -4.39 2.19 -22.05
N ASP A 442 -3.55 1.16 -22.00
CA ASP A 442 -2.55 0.95 -20.95
C ASP A 442 -1.26 1.67 -21.34
N ARG A 443 -1.05 2.85 -20.76
CA ARG A 443 0.09 3.72 -21.03
C ARG A 443 1.44 3.18 -20.54
N TYR A 444 1.41 2.19 -19.64
CA TYR A 444 2.62 1.61 -19.06
C TYR A 444 3.22 0.51 -19.94
N ASN A 445 2.35 -0.22 -20.65
CA ASN A 445 2.73 -1.35 -21.51
C ASN A 445 2.46 -1.07 -23.00
N ASP A 446 2.13 0.18 -23.37
CA ASP A 446 1.85 0.65 -24.75
C ASP A 446 0.89 -0.27 -25.51
N ARG A 447 -0.24 -0.59 -24.88
CA ARG A 447 -1.26 -1.49 -25.47
C ARG A 447 -2.66 -1.14 -25.04
N TYR A 448 -3.62 -1.61 -25.82
CA TYR A 448 -5.03 -1.53 -25.43
C TYR A 448 -5.47 -2.80 -24.72
N VAL A 449 -6.22 -2.64 -23.61
CA VAL A 449 -6.65 -3.73 -22.75
C VAL A 449 -8.13 -3.60 -22.38
N TYR A 450 -8.75 -4.75 -22.07
CA TYR A 450 -10.07 -4.76 -21.47
C TYR A 450 -9.94 -4.72 -19.95
N VAL A 451 -10.69 -3.81 -19.31
CA VAL A 451 -10.71 -3.57 -17.86
C VAL A 451 -12.16 -3.64 -17.37
N PRO A 452 -12.44 -4.26 -16.21
CA PRO A 452 -13.80 -4.32 -15.66
C PRO A 452 -14.29 -2.92 -15.27
N LEU A 453 -15.61 -2.73 -15.33
CA LEU A 453 -16.23 -1.42 -15.11
C LEU A 453 -16.48 -1.08 -13.62
N ASN A 454 -16.34 -2.04 -12.68
CA ASN A 454 -16.70 -1.82 -11.28
C ASN A 454 -15.94 -0.64 -10.63
N GLY A 455 -14.67 -0.40 -11.01
CA GLY A 455 -13.92 0.77 -10.58
C GLY A 455 -14.52 2.08 -11.07
N ASP A 456 -15.00 2.12 -12.33
CA ASP A 456 -15.68 3.29 -12.88
C ASP A 456 -17.06 3.50 -12.23
N ILE A 457 -17.82 2.42 -12.02
CA ILE A 457 -19.16 2.52 -11.40
C ILE A 457 -19.05 3.03 -9.95
N ALA A 458 -18.08 2.54 -9.17
CA ALA A 458 -17.75 3.11 -7.88
C ALA A 458 -17.36 4.59 -8.02
N GLY A 459 -16.57 4.93 -9.02
CA GLY A 459 -16.17 6.31 -9.34
C GLY A 459 -17.34 7.22 -9.70
N THR A 460 -18.38 6.74 -10.41
CA THR A 460 -19.59 7.54 -10.67
C THR A 460 -20.35 7.87 -9.39
N CYS A 461 -20.28 7.02 -8.35
CA CYS A 461 -20.80 7.35 -7.03
C CYS A 461 -20.03 8.51 -6.38
N VAL A 462 -18.71 8.55 -6.54
CA VAL A 462 -17.87 9.68 -6.06
C VAL A 462 -18.25 10.98 -6.79
N VAL A 463 -18.48 10.92 -8.11
CA VAL A 463 -18.96 12.09 -8.87
C VAL A 463 -20.32 12.57 -8.37
N ALA A 464 -21.23 11.64 -8.02
CA ALA A 464 -22.52 12.00 -7.47
C ALA A 464 -22.39 12.72 -6.11
N ASP A 465 -21.46 12.28 -5.26
CA ASP A 465 -21.20 12.88 -3.93
C ASP A 465 -20.59 14.28 -4.05
N VAL A 466 -19.63 14.46 -4.95
CA VAL A 466 -18.95 15.75 -5.15
C VAL A 466 -19.85 16.76 -5.84
N SER A 467 -20.67 16.34 -6.81
CA SER A 467 -21.53 17.25 -7.58
C SER A 467 -22.86 17.57 -6.91
N ASN A 468 -23.34 16.67 -6.08
CA ASN A 468 -24.63 16.77 -5.39
C ASN A 468 -24.50 16.16 -3.99
N ASP A 469 -25.02 14.95 -3.79
CA ASP A 469 -25.04 14.22 -2.52
C ASP A 469 -25.11 12.70 -2.75
N PRO A 470 -24.74 11.86 -1.75
CA PRO A 470 -24.74 10.40 -1.85
C PRO A 470 -26.08 9.75 -2.22
N TRP A 471 -27.19 10.44 -1.96
CA TRP A 471 -28.55 9.97 -2.30
C TRP A 471 -29.02 10.31 -3.70
N PHE A 472 -28.19 10.92 -4.53
CA PHE A 472 -28.46 11.06 -5.95
C PHE A 472 -28.04 9.81 -6.72
N SER A 473 -28.83 9.43 -7.75
CA SER A 473 -28.47 8.31 -8.61
C SER A 473 -27.15 8.56 -9.33
N PRO A 474 -26.19 7.62 -9.30
CA PRO A 474 -24.93 7.75 -10.04
C PRO A 474 -25.10 7.55 -11.55
N ALA A 475 -26.27 7.10 -12.01
CA ALA A 475 -26.56 6.79 -13.40
C ALA A 475 -26.99 8.03 -14.21
N GLY A 476 -26.96 7.91 -15.51
CA GLY A 476 -27.47 8.89 -16.47
C GLY A 476 -26.38 9.82 -17.04
N TYR A 477 -26.79 10.66 -17.98
CA TYR A 477 -25.88 11.51 -18.77
C TYR A 477 -25.10 12.54 -17.93
N ASN A 478 -25.64 12.95 -16.79
CA ASN A 478 -25.01 14.01 -15.99
C ASN A 478 -23.90 13.49 -15.06
N ARG A 479 -24.00 12.26 -14.57
CA ARG A 479 -23.10 11.71 -13.55
C ARG A 479 -22.51 10.36 -13.89
N GLY A 480 -23.20 9.56 -14.74
CA GLY A 480 -22.83 8.20 -15.07
C GLY A 480 -21.89 8.05 -16.27
N VAL A 481 -21.16 9.10 -16.66
CA VAL A 481 -20.23 9.05 -17.79
C VAL A 481 -18.97 8.31 -17.40
N ILE A 482 -18.61 7.29 -18.18
CA ILE A 482 -17.42 6.46 -17.98
C ILE A 482 -16.20 7.14 -18.62
N LYS A 483 -15.16 7.35 -17.82
CA LYS A 483 -13.91 7.99 -18.24
C LYS A 483 -12.95 6.98 -18.89
N ASN A 484 -12.00 7.48 -19.68
CA ASN A 484 -10.90 6.71 -20.26
C ASN A 484 -11.33 5.43 -20.99
N ALA A 485 -12.50 5.42 -21.63
CA ALA A 485 -13.01 4.29 -22.37
C ALA A 485 -13.05 4.60 -23.87
N VAL A 486 -12.37 3.80 -24.69
CA VAL A 486 -12.39 3.88 -26.16
C VAL A 486 -13.66 3.22 -26.70
N LYS A 487 -14.00 2.06 -26.18
CA LYS A 487 -15.22 1.31 -26.50
C LYS A 487 -15.57 0.36 -25.35
N LEU A 488 -16.77 -0.18 -25.38
CA LEU A 488 -17.18 -1.31 -24.53
C LEU A 488 -16.80 -2.64 -25.20
N ALA A 489 -16.65 -3.70 -24.41
CA ALA A 489 -16.53 -5.07 -24.92
C ALA A 489 -17.76 -5.45 -25.74
N TRP A 490 -18.93 -5.05 -25.25
CA TRP A 490 -20.21 -5.13 -25.95
C TRP A 490 -21.14 -4.01 -25.45
N SER A 491 -22.09 -3.58 -26.26
CA SER A 491 -23.08 -2.56 -25.89
C SER A 491 -24.49 -3.16 -26.03
N PRO A 492 -25.23 -3.36 -24.92
CA PRO A 492 -26.50 -4.03 -24.95
C PRO A 492 -27.57 -3.22 -25.71
N LYS A 493 -28.32 -3.88 -26.61
CA LYS A 493 -29.47 -3.33 -27.30
C LYS A 493 -30.65 -3.12 -26.36
N LYS A 494 -31.70 -2.41 -26.76
CA LYS A 494 -32.85 -2.11 -25.92
C LYS A 494 -33.46 -3.35 -25.25
N SER A 495 -33.75 -4.41 -26.02
CA SER A 495 -34.31 -5.65 -25.49
C SER A 495 -33.38 -6.39 -24.52
N GLU A 496 -32.07 -6.33 -24.78
CA GLU A 496 -31.05 -6.90 -23.92
C GLU A 496 -30.93 -6.10 -22.59
N ARG A 497 -30.97 -4.75 -22.67
CA ARG A 497 -31.04 -3.88 -21.49
C ARG A 497 -32.27 -4.18 -20.64
N ASP A 498 -33.43 -4.34 -21.24
CA ASP A 498 -34.66 -4.67 -20.52
C ASP A 498 -34.52 -6.02 -19.77
N THR A 499 -33.87 -7.00 -20.39
CA THR A 499 -33.59 -8.30 -19.76
C THR A 499 -32.57 -8.20 -18.63
N LEU A 500 -31.46 -7.49 -18.82
CA LEU A 500 -30.42 -7.28 -17.79
C LEU A 500 -30.97 -6.49 -16.61
N TYR A 501 -31.64 -5.37 -16.89
CA TYR A 501 -32.17 -4.50 -15.87
C TYR A 501 -33.27 -5.18 -15.05
N SER A 502 -34.11 -6.02 -15.67
CA SER A 502 -35.11 -6.84 -14.93
C SER A 502 -34.43 -7.82 -13.98
N ALA A 503 -33.28 -8.38 -14.35
CA ALA A 503 -32.52 -9.30 -13.52
C ALA A 503 -31.75 -8.60 -12.35
N GLY A 504 -31.61 -7.25 -12.38
CA GLY A 504 -30.88 -6.48 -11.38
C GLY A 504 -29.46 -6.08 -11.80
N ILE A 505 -29.10 -6.25 -13.08
CA ILE A 505 -27.82 -5.86 -13.66
C ILE A 505 -27.97 -4.45 -14.24
N ASN A 506 -27.00 -3.58 -14.00
CA ASN A 506 -26.98 -2.19 -14.47
C ASN A 506 -26.31 -2.10 -15.84
N PRO A 507 -27.06 -1.82 -16.92
CA PRO A 507 -26.47 -1.71 -18.25
C PRO A 507 -25.53 -0.51 -18.34
N VAL A 508 -24.36 -0.70 -18.97
CA VAL A 508 -23.47 0.37 -19.42
C VAL A 508 -23.54 0.41 -20.94
N VAL A 509 -23.81 1.57 -21.51
CA VAL A 509 -24.20 1.72 -22.91
C VAL A 509 -23.42 2.85 -23.57
N GLY A 510 -22.94 2.62 -24.78
CA GLY A 510 -22.41 3.66 -25.65
C GLY A 510 -23.51 4.33 -26.45
N PHE A 511 -23.76 5.62 -26.22
CA PHE A 511 -24.72 6.42 -26.98
C PHE A 511 -24.00 7.33 -27.97
N PRO A 512 -24.41 7.37 -29.24
CA PRO A 512 -23.86 8.31 -30.20
C PRO A 512 -24.00 9.77 -29.68
N GLY A 513 -22.90 10.49 -29.66
CA GLY A 513 -22.86 11.88 -29.20
C GLY A 513 -22.75 12.11 -27.68
N ASN A 514 -23.05 11.11 -26.85
CA ASN A 514 -23.03 11.24 -25.38
C ASN A 514 -21.99 10.36 -24.69
N GLY A 515 -21.23 9.56 -25.46
CA GLY A 515 -20.21 8.66 -24.92
C GLY A 515 -20.76 7.39 -24.25
N ILE A 516 -19.95 6.81 -23.38
CA ILE A 516 -20.27 5.59 -22.64
C ILE A 516 -20.84 6.00 -21.28
N VAL A 517 -22.01 5.47 -20.91
CA VAL A 517 -22.77 5.93 -19.76
C VAL A 517 -23.35 4.74 -18.98
N LEU A 518 -23.28 4.81 -17.65
CA LEU A 518 -24.04 3.93 -16.77
C LEU A 518 -25.54 4.25 -16.89
N PHE A 519 -26.35 3.25 -17.29
CA PHE A 519 -27.78 3.42 -17.59
C PHE A 519 -28.66 2.55 -16.71
N GLY A 520 -28.31 2.42 -15.43
CA GLY A 520 -29.06 1.69 -14.41
C GLY A 520 -28.54 1.99 -13.01
N ASP A 521 -29.40 1.90 -12.00
CA ASP A 521 -29.10 2.22 -10.60
C ASP A 521 -29.67 1.16 -9.62
N LYS A 522 -29.74 -0.10 -10.02
CA LYS A 522 -30.22 -1.20 -9.19
C LYS A 522 -29.12 -1.79 -8.31
N THR A 523 -29.51 -2.20 -7.10
CA THR A 523 -28.75 -3.14 -6.27
C THR A 523 -29.06 -4.58 -6.69
N LEU A 524 -28.31 -5.56 -6.17
CA LEU A 524 -28.57 -6.98 -6.41
C LEU A 524 -29.81 -7.53 -5.68
N LEU A 525 -30.48 -6.73 -4.84
CA LEU A 525 -31.67 -7.18 -4.11
C LEU A 525 -32.79 -7.62 -5.06
N ALA A 526 -33.16 -8.89 -4.99
CA ALA A 526 -34.18 -9.46 -5.86
C ALA A 526 -35.61 -9.09 -5.43
N LYS A 527 -35.83 -8.84 -4.14
CA LYS A 527 -37.17 -8.52 -3.60
C LYS A 527 -37.56 -7.07 -3.93
N PRO A 528 -38.82 -6.81 -4.30
CA PRO A 528 -39.33 -5.45 -4.41
C PRO A 528 -39.17 -4.70 -3.06
N SER A 529 -38.31 -3.70 -3.03
CA SER A 529 -38.01 -2.90 -1.83
C SER A 529 -37.52 -1.53 -2.25
N ALA A 530 -37.59 -0.55 -1.36
CA ALA A 530 -36.91 0.73 -1.53
C ALA A 530 -35.40 0.56 -1.71
N PHE A 531 -34.79 -0.44 -1.05
CA PHE A 531 -33.38 -0.75 -1.09
C PHE A 531 -32.88 -1.45 -2.38
N ASN A 532 -33.75 -1.67 -3.36
CA ASN A 532 -33.35 -2.18 -4.65
C ASN A 532 -32.72 -1.10 -5.58
N ARG A 533 -32.45 0.09 -5.03
CA ARG A 533 -31.81 1.23 -5.71
C ARG A 533 -30.54 1.67 -4.99
N ILE A 534 -29.50 1.93 -5.77
CA ILE A 534 -28.19 2.37 -5.25
C ILE A 534 -28.34 3.67 -4.45
N ASN A 535 -29.07 4.64 -4.99
CA ASN A 535 -29.26 5.94 -4.34
C ASN A 535 -29.95 5.83 -2.98
N VAL A 536 -30.98 4.98 -2.86
CA VAL A 536 -31.69 4.77 -1.59
C VAL A 536 -30.81 4.00 -0.60
N ARG A 537 -30.08 2.99 -1.04
CA ARG A 537 -29.16 2.26 -0.16
C ARG A 537 -28.05 3.18 0.35
N ARG A 538 -27.46 4.00 -0.50
CA ARG A 538 -26.44 4.98 -0.09
C ARG A 538 -26.99 6.04 0.85
N LEU A 539 -28.22 6.52 0.62
CA LEU A 539 -28.91 7.40 1.58
C LEU A 539 -28.95 6.76 2.98
N PHE A 540 -29.43 5.52 3.07
CA PHE A 540 -29.55 4.85 4.38
C PHE A 540 -28.19 4.58 5.01
N ILE A 541 -27.16 4.21 4.27
CA ILE A 541 -25.79 4.06 4.77
C ILE A 541 -25.32 5.37 5.43
N VAL A 542 -25.53 6.51 4.76
CA VAL A 542 -25.14 7.82 5.30
C VAL A 542 -25.95 8.15 6.56
N LEU A 543 -27.27 7.94 6.54
CA LEU A 543 -28.12 8.21 7.69
C LEU A 543 -27.75 7.32 8.87
N GLU A 544 -27.61 6.01 8.65
CA GLU A 544 -27.29 5.02 9.68
C GLU A 544 -25.93 5.33 10.32
N LYS A 545 -24.90 5.57 9.50
CA LYS A 545 -23.53 5.87 9.96
C LYS A 545 -23.46 7.20 10.72
N ALA A 546 -24.11 8.24 10.21
CA ALA A 546 -24.14 9.55 10.85
C ALA A 546 -24.90 9.53 12.20
N VAL A 547 -26.08 8.89 12.23
CA VAL A 547 -26.87 8.76 13.45
C VAL A 547 -26.19 7.84 14.46
N ALA A 548 -25.59 6.71 14.03
CA ALA A 548 -24.85 5.82 14.90
C ALA A 548 -23.65 6.54 15.57
N THR A 549 -22.91 7.35 14.80
CA THR A 549 -21.82 8.15 15.35
C THR A 549 -22.33 9.17 16.37
N ALA A 550 -23.46 9.82 16.10
CA ALA A 550 -24.09 10.74 17.03
C ALA A 550 -24.63 10.03 18.30
N ALA A 551 -25.16 8.80 18.14
CA ALA A 551 -25.69 8.01 19.25
C ALA A 551 -24.58 7.54 20.22
N LYS A 552 -23.31 7.38 19.75
CA LYS A 552 -22.18 7.02 20.61
C LYS A 552 -21.95 8.02 21.75
N PHE A 553 -22.32 9.28 21.58
CA PHE A 553 -22.25 10.30 22.64
C PHE A 553 -23.30 10.15 23.73
N GLN A 554 -24.31 9.29 23.52
CA GLN A 554 -25.33 8.99 24.53
C GLN A 554 -25.03 7.71 25.34
N LEU A 555 -23.97 6.99 24.96
CA LEU A 555 -23.54 5.80 25.69
C LEU A 555 -23.08 6.19 27.10
N PHE A 556 -23.52 5.41 28.10
CA PHE A 556 -23.26 5.62 29.52
C PHE A 556 -24.01 6.79 30.16
N GLU A 557 -24.87 7.50 29.40
CA GLU A 557 -25.80 8.47 29.97
C GLU A 557 -27.08 7.79 30.50
N PHE A 558 -27.85 8.48 31.35
CA PHE A 558 -29.12 7.95 31.89
C PHE A 558 -30.20 7.94 30.82
N ASN A 559 -30.99 6.87 30.73
CA ASN A 559 -32.15 6.81 29.85
C ASN A 559 -33.34 7.54 30.49
N ASP A 560 -33.31 8.86 30.50
CA ASP A 560 -34.38 9.72 31.01
C ASP A 560 -35.01 10.59 29.89
N ALA A 561 -36.03 11.35 30.26
CA ALA A 561 -36.73 12.22 29.33
C ALA A 561 -35.81 13.32 28.74
N PHE A 562 -34.79 13.73 29.50
CA PHE A 562 -33.83 14.75 29.06
C PHE A 562 -32.91 14.20 27.96
N THR A 563 -32.27 13.05 28.18
CA THR A 563 -31.37 12.39 27.20
C THR A 563 -32.12 12.03 25.92
N ARG A 564 -33.39 11.53 26.04
CA ARG A 564 -34.23 11.25 24.87
C ARG A 564 -34.57 12.51 24.07
N ALA A 565 -34.84 13.62 24.74
CA ALA A 565 -35.09 14.91 24.08
C ALA A 565 -33.81 15.47 23.44
N GLN A 566 -32.66 15.34 24.09
CA GLN A 566 -31.36 15.74 23.57
C GLN A 566 -31.02 14.96 22.29
N PHE A 567 -31.20 13.64 22.27
CA PHE A 567 -31.00 12.82 21.08
C PHE A 567 -31.90 13.26 19.93
N ARG A 568 -33.22 13.49 20.19
CA ARG A 568 -34.11 14.00 19.13
C ARG A 568 -33.69 15.36 18.61
N SER A 569 -33.26 16.27 19.48
CA SER A 569 -32.82 17.61 19.07
C SER A 569 -31.51 17.58 18.26
N LEU A 570 -30.73 16.51 18.36
CA LEU A 570 -29.53 16.27 17.55
C LEU A 570 -29.90 15.67 16.17
N VAL A 571 -30.79 14.67 16.13
CA VAL A 571 -31.08 13.91 14.90
C VAL A 571 -32.08 14.65 13.99
N GLU A 572 -33.11 15.30 14.54
CA GLU A 572 -34.14 15.98 13.72
C GLU A 572 -33.59 17.09 12.81
N PRO A 573 -32.68 17.99 13.25
CA PRO A 573 -32.10 19.01 12.38
C PRO A 573 -31.31 18.39 11.23
N PHE A 574 -30.54 17.31 11.49
CA PHE A 574 -29.81 16.58 10.46
C PHE A 574 -30.75 15.99 9.41
N LEU A 575 -31.82 15.30 9.82
CA LEU A 575 -32.81 14.76 8.89
C LEU A 575 -33.54 15.85 8.12
N ARG A 576 -33.77 17.02 8.72
CA ARG A 576 -34.35 18.20 8.06
C ARG A 576 -33.42 18.79 7.01
N ASP A 577 -32.11 18.80 7.28
CA ASP A 577 -31.10 19.20 6.27
C ASP A 577 -31.11 18.24 5.08
N VAL A 578 -31.11 16.92 5.33
CA VAL A 578 -31.22 15.90 4.27
C VAL A 578 -32.53 16.04 3.48
N GLN A 579 -33.64 16.41 4.16
CA GLN A 579 -34.90 16.72 3.50
C GLN A 579 -34.78 17.95 2.59
N GLY A 580 -34.20 19.03 3.11
CA GLY A 580 -33.95 20.26 2.34
C GLY A 580 -33.07 20.02 1.12
N ARG A 581 -32.11 19.10 1.21
CA ARG A 581 -31.22 18.66 0.11
C ARG A 581 -31.82 17.53 -0.75
N ARG A 582 -33.14 17.30 -0.67
CA ARG A 582 -33.92 16.36 -1.52
C ARG A 582 -33.58 14.88 -1.33
N GLY A 583 -33.00 14.48 -0.20
CA GLY A 583 -32.71 13.07 0.10
C GLY A 583 -33.95 12.30 0.55
N ILE A 584 -34.83 12.93 1.28
CA ILE A 584 -36.04 12.34 1.83
C ILE A 584 -37.26 13.24 1.59
N TYR A 585 -38.43 12.64 1.45
CA TYR A 585 -39.69 13.38 1.34
C TYR A 585 -40.22 13.79 2.72
N ASP A 586 -40.09 12.87 3.69
CA ASP A 586 -40.64 13.06 5.03
C ASP A 586 -39.91 12.14 6.02
N PHE A 587 -39.90 12.53 7.30
CA PHE A 587 -39.31 11.74 8.37
C PHE A 587 -40.07 11.92 9.69
N ARG A 588 -39.89 10.94 10.58
CA ARG A 588 -40.37 11.00 11.96
C ARG A 588 -39.36 10.29 12.88
N VAL A 589 -39.01 10.96 13.97
CA VAL A 589 -38.17 10.38 15.04
C VAL A 589 -39.04 10.13 16.24
N VAL A 590 -39.07 8.89 16.72
CA VAL A 590 -39.75 8.48 17.95
C VAL A 590 -38.68 8.04 18.95
N CYS A 591 -38.52 8.79 20.00
CA CYS A 591 -37.60 8.48 21.09
C CYS A 591 -38.23 9.07 22.36
N ASP A 592 -39.23 8.37 22.90
CA ASP A 592 -40.03 8.80 24.04
C ASP A 592 -40.41 7.58 24.91
N GLU A 593 -41.36 7.72 25.78
CA GLU A 593 -41.82 6.66 26.70
C GLU A 593 -42.52 5.51 25.96
N THR A 594 -42.99 5.72 24.73
CA THR A 594 -43.70 4.68 23.96
C THR A 594 -42.76 3.59 23.46
N ASN A 595 -41.51 3.94 23.14
CA ASN A 595 -40.49 2.99 22.71
C ASN A 595 -39.35 2.80 23.72
N ASN A 596 -39.36 3.52 24.87
CA ASN A 596 -38.48 3.30 26.02
C ASN A 596 -39.34 3.05 27.26
N THR A 597 -39.98 1.88 27.32
CA THR A 597 -40.75 1.45 28.48
C THR A 597 -39.87 1.18 29.70
N ALA A 598 -40.45 1.08 30.89
CA ALA A 598 -39.73 0.78 32.13
C ALA A 598 -38.86 -0.52 31.98
N GLU A 599 -39.40 -1.54 31.29
CA GLU A 599 -38.68 -2.79 31.04
C GLU A 599 -37.41 -2.60 30.20
N ILE A 600 -37.47 -1.71 29.19
CA ILE A 600 -36.30 -1.40 28.31
C ILE A 600 -35.26 -0.60 29.10
N VAL A 601 -35.72 0.35 29.92
CA VAL A 601 -34.82 1.11 30.80
C VAL A 601 -34.17 0.21 31.85
N ASP A 602 -34.89 -0.74 32.42
CA ASP A 602 -34.36 -1.72 33.38
C ASP A 602 -33.33 -2.69 32.72
N GLN A 603 -33.43 -2.89 31.41
CA GLN A 603 -32.45 -3.67 30.63
C GLN A 603 -31.21 -2.85 30.22
N ASN A 604 -31.10 -1.59 30.64
CA ASN A 604 -30.07 -0.63 30.22
C ASN A 604 -30.07 -0.38 28.71
N GLU A 605 -31.21 -0.50 28.04
CA GLU A 605 -31.34 -0.22 26.62
C GLU A 605 -31.92 1.19 26.37
N PHE A 606 -31.47 1.81 25.29
CA PHE A 606 -32.01 3.05 24.74
C PHE A 606 -32.51 2.79 23.32
N ARG A 607 -33.76 3.08 23.00
CA ARG A 607 -34.37 2.84 21.71
C ARG A 607 -34.85 4.12 21.06
N ALA A 608 -34.49 4.30 19.80
CA ALA A 608 -34.97 5.38 18.94
C ALA A 608 -35.39 4.80 17.58
N ASP A 609 -36.65 5.07 17.18
CA ASP A 609 -37.18 4.64 15.89
C ASP A 609 -37.20 5.82 14.92
N ILE A 610 -36.50 5.67 13.79
CA ILE A 610 -36.40 6.70 12.78
C ILE A 610 -37.09 6.22 11.51
N PHE A 611 -38.25 6.81 11.22
CA PHE A 611 -39.02 6.54 10.03
C PHE A 611 -38.64 7.52 8.93
N VAL A 612 -38.28 7.00 7.74
CA VAL A 612 -37.82 7.81 6.61
C VAL A 612 -38.56 7.42 5.34
N LYS A 613 -39.04 8.40 4.58
CA LYS A 613 -39.57 8.24 3.23
C LYS A 613 -38.51 8.69 2.22
N PRO A 614 -37.75 7.75 1.61
CA PRO A 614 -36.67 8.13 0.71
C PRO A 614 -37.18 8.74 -0.60
N ALA A 615 -36.44 9.68 -1.16
CA ALA A 615 -36.69 10.18 -2.50
C ALA A 615 -36.36 9.12 -3.55
N LYS A 616 -37.19 9.03 -4.60
CA LYS A 616 -37.04 8.05 -5.68
C LYS A 616 -36.52 8.71 -6.95
N SER A 617 -35.58 8.07 -7.64
CA SER A 617 -35.10 8.47 -8.97
C SER A 617 -36.19 8.22 -10.02
N ILE A 618 -36.23 9.10 -11.04
CA ILE A 618 -37.12 8.91 -12.20
C ILE A 618 -36.43 7.93 -13.16
N ASN A 619 -37.10 6.80 -13.42
CA ASN A 619 -36.58 5.77 -14.35
C ASN A 619 -37.37 5.71 -15.65
N PHE A 620 -38.61 6.17 -15.66
CA PHE A 620 -39.49 6.13 -16.84
C PHE A 620 -40.12 7.49 -17.06
N ILE A 621 -40.02 8.00 -18.28
CA ILE A 621 -40.66 9.23 -18.71
C ILE A 621 -41.59 8.89 -19.86
N THR A 622 -42.88 9.14 -19.70
CA THR A 622 -43.86 8.99 -20.78
C THR A 622 -44.17 10.37 -21.35
N LEU A 623 -43.91 10.56 -22.63
CA LEU A 623 -44.22 11.76 -23.35
C LEU A 623 -45.33 11.46 -24.35
N THR A 624 -46.47 12.13 -24.22
CA THR A 624 -47.62 11.98 -25.15
C THR A 624 -47.68 13.21 -26.03
N PHE A 625 -47.48 13.02 -27.31
CA PHE A 625 -47.66 14.07 -28.32
C PHE A 625 -49.02 13.88 -28.97
N VAL A 626 -49.88 14.89 -28.87
CA VAL A 626 -51.21 14.86 -29.49
C VAL A 626 -51.19 15.79 -30.69
N ALA A 627 -51.34 15.26 -31.88
CA ALA A 627 -51.53 16.02 -33.10
C ALA A 627 -53.01 16.38 -33.26
N THR A 628 -53.32 17.68 -33.24
CA THR A 628 -54.66 18.18 -33.37
C THR A 628 -54.90 18.75 -34.78
N ARG A 629 -56.18 18.77 -35.24
CA ARG A 629 -56.56 19.46 -36.48
C ARG A 629 -56.50 20.97 -36.28
N THR A 630 -56.19 21.69 -37.38
CA THR A 630 -56.23 23.16 -37.40
C THR A 630 -57.64 23.65 -37.08
N GLY A 631 -57.83 24.33 -35.93
CA GLY A 631 -59.15 24.88 -35.54
C GLY A 631 -59.69 24.37 -34.19
N ILE A 632 -58.99 23.47 -33.47
CA ILE A 632 -59.33 23.09 -32.10
C ILE A 632 -58.52 23.92 -31.15
N SER A 633 -59.14 24.58 -30.17
CA SER A 633 -58.45 25.32 -29.14
C SER A 633 -57.78 24.37 -28.16
N PHE A 634 -56.56 24.65 -27.68
CA PHE A 634 -55.84 23.82 -26.69
C PHE A 634 -56.55 23.73 -25.36
N GLU A 635 -57.53 24.60 -25.04
CA GLU A 635 -58.35 24.57 -23.85
C GLU A 635 -59.36 23.39 -23.87
N GLU A 636 -59.77 22.89 -25.06
CA GLU A 636 -60.65 21.76 -25.19
C GLU A 636 -59.95 20.38 -25.07
N LEU A 637 -58.60 20.37 -25.09
CA LEU A 637 -57.76 19.14 -25.00
C LEU A 637 -57.25 18.87 -23.58
N GLY A 638 -57.51 19.75 -22.65
CA GLY A 638 -57.03 19.72 -21.27
C GLY A 638 -57.94 19.02 -20.27
N ALA A 639 -58.81 18.09 -20.71
CA ALA A 639 -59.69 17.33 -19.78
C ALA A 639 -59.10 15.94 -19.50
#